data_74f7dd9d47ea89386aa37af6c789fb44
#
_entry.id   74f7dd9d47ea89386aa37af6c789fb44
#
_cell.length_a   1.000
_cell.length_b   1.000
_cell.length_c   1.000
_cell.angle_alpha   90.00
_cell.angle_beta   90.00
_cell.angle_gamma   90.00
#
_symmetry.space_group_name_H-M   'P 1'
#
loop_
_entity.id
_entity.type
_entity.pdbx_description
1 polymer ?
#
loop_
_entity_poly.entity_id
_entity_poly.type
_entity_poly.pdbx_seq_one_letter_code
_entity_poly.pdbx_strand_id
1 'polypeptide(L)'
;MATISNATTGNDILVPTNDDVTYRGLSGDDVYILSSAIAANAKISIVDTAGANRIQLVDGLSIASSRFAADAVELTLSNGAVVTVNGADNFTFEVGGNDTSGTTGTDQTYSGFASAMGVASLPTGSTLVAGTANVSVAGASIGSGVGAGSTTVLTTGYDDLAGGAGNDTYIGVIGSGTTLTMNSYDVIDGGDGSDTVSLNLSDGNYSGDTTITNVETMSIRASGAARTADLLQQSGVTTLTNDRSTDDLTVSGLPNVVDVNLDRVTNGKDTTVTFDLLALFGEGTSVNLDLAKSGASSEITLQGSAGTTDGIEKLFVSTSGGGNSSASFIKALGASGGNSTLTEFHISGAKKLTVTTAIDFAGTASGALTTGTISAAESTGGVALAATAGENVVFVGGSGNDSIDFTTGFNVYDSVDGGAGTDTIKLSGAASWALSSLGSITNTEILQVEGTSGGGTTVTKMDTATLTTINFVENDTDTQALTASDLKAGDSVGIIQNNASEPGTVTLGLKDASGSADSLTLTLYGQDAAIALADNGIDDLSIASIETLNIVSDVVVTLGNEQLKSTEGNTITDISADTALTTINASGNDKLIMTVGSEATALTTLDMSGMTYDTTSTLATGAVAVTLGSGNDILNFGTSLTNADSVTDGGNRTATTADRITATIAGLSTVTGTGNLNISGVENIDITTVTAASSISAASITGATAINVGSSNAVALTIKDVPAGLTIGVGNAAAAASDLYDGTLTVSLADETGTADNITFLLGDTGADDDVDAKLVTNAAVEQVTITASSDLVDAAGNNAELDVSTVKAATLVVNGGDALYVE
;
A
#
# COMPACT_ATOMS: atom_id res chain seq x y z
N MET A 1 47.39 -22.84 1.50
CA MET A 1 48.21 -24.05 1.34
C MET A 1 47.40 -25.20 1.88
N ALA A 2 47.21 -26.21 1.04
CA ALA A 2 46.48 -27.38 1.49
C ALA A 2 47.12 -27.96 2.75
N THR A 3 46.33 -28.25 3.73
CA THR A 3 46.79 -28.88 4.99
C THR A 3 47.03 -30.38 4.72
N ILE A 4 48.14 -30.90 5.22
CA ILE A 4 48.41 -32.32 5.12
C ILE A 4 48.05 -32.98 6.46
N SER A 5 47.17 -33.96 6.42
CA SER A 5 46.84 -34.84 7.54
C SER A 5 47.51 -36.20 7.31
N ASN A 6 48.56 -36.47 8.07
CA ASN A 6 49.24 -37.76 8.00
C ASN A 6 48.68 -38.66 9.11
N ALA A 7 48.44 -39.92 8.76
CA ALA A 7 48.18 -41.01 9.70
C ALA A 7 49.47 -41.55 10.29
N THR A 8 49.40 -42.70 10.94
CA THR A 8 50.58 -43.42 11.46
C THR A 8 51.21 -44.30 10.38
N THR A 9 52.15 -45.16 10.73
CA THR A 9 52.68 -46.18 9.83
C THR A 9 52.02 -47.54 10.04
N GLY A 10 50.93 -47.60 10.78
CA GLY A 10 50.13 -48.79 11.03
C GLY A 10 48.75 -48.63 10.36
N ASN A 11 47.88 -49.62 10.52
CA ASN A 11 46.54 -49.61 9.98
C ASN A 11 45.67 -48.52 10.65
N ASP A 12 45.30 -47.54 9.92
CA ASP A 12 44.54 -46.37 10.43
C ASP A 12 43.16 -46.30 9.81
N ILE A 13 42.23 -45.63 10.54
CA ILE A 13 40.92 -45.24 10.04
C ILE A 13 40.90 -43.70 9.92
N LEU A 14 40.77 -43.22 8.69
CA LEU A 14 40.69 -41.77 8.38
C LEU A 14 39.27 -41.43 7.94
N VAL A 15 38.74 -40.35 8.52
CA VAL A 15 37.42 -39.80 8.14
C VAL A 15 37.66 -38.42 7.56
N PRO A 16 37.75 -38.28 6.24
CA PRO A 16 37.92 -37.00 5.57
C PRO A 16 36.68 -36.12 5.73
N THR A 17 36.80 -34.98 6.41
CA THR A 17 35.66 -34.06 6.64
C THR A 17 36.00 -32.61 6.33
N ASN A 18 37.27 -32.20 6.33
CA ASN A 18 37.72 -30.81 6.29
C ASN A 18 38.10 -30.34 4.91
N ASP A 19 37.82 -29.08 4.62
CA ASP A 19 38.18 -28.42 3.36
C ASP A 19 39.72 -28.17 3.21
N ASP A 20 40.22 -28.28 2.00
CA ASP A 20 41.61 -28.03 1.58
C ASP A 20 42.62 -28.93 2.35
N VAL A 21 42.24 -30.20 2.57
CA VAL A 21 43.09 -31.20 3.29
C VAL A 21 43.50 -32.33 2.35
N THR A 22 44.80 -32.70 2.40
CA THR A 22 45.33 -33.93 1.81
C THR A 22 45.51 -34.96 2.92
N TYR A 23 44.80 -36.08 2.84
CA TYR A 23 44.89 -37.19 3.74
C TYR A 23 45.87 -38.23 3.25
N ARG A 24 46.76 -38.72 4.13
CA ARG A 24 47.80 -39.71 3.79
C ARG A 24 47.84 -40.77 4.86
N GLY A 25 47.65 -42.04 4.51
CA GLY A 25 47.75 -43.15 5.41
C GLY A 25 49.20 -43.54 5.74
N LEU A 26 50.13 -43.32 4.80
CA LEU A 26 51.58 -43.59 4.84
C LEU A 26 51.90 -45.06 4.59
N SER A 27 51.83 -45.95 5.58
CA SER A 27 52.00 -47.37 5.40
C SER A 27 51.12 -48.12 6.39
N GLY A 28 50.66 -49.25 6.03
CA GLY A 28 49.61 -49.98 6.70
C GLY A 28 48.46 -50.26 5.77
N ASP A 29 47.49 -51.02 6.22
CA ASP A 29 46.23 -51.24 5.50
C ASP A 29 45.22 -50.24 6.06
N ASP A 30 45.04 -49.12 5.32
CA ASP A 30 44.28 -47.98 5.85
C ASP A 30 42.87 -47.90 5.25
N VAL A 31 41.91 -47.38 6.04
CA VAL A 31 40.53 -47.22 5.61
C VAL A 31 40.16 -45.73 5.61
N TYR A 32 39.69 -45.24 4.48
CA TYR A 32 39.19 -43.88 4.30
C TYR A 32 37.67 -43.89 4.17
N ILE A 33 36.98 -43.37 5.18
CA ILE A 33 35.52 -43.39 5.22
C ILE A 33 34.98 -42.12 4.56
N LEU A 34 34.31 -42.24 3.43
CA LEU A 34 33.58 -41.14 2.76
C LEU A 34 32.11 -41.25 3.11
N SER A 35 31.62 -40.18 3.74
CA SER A 35 30.23 -40.07 4.24
C SER A 35 29.62 -38.69 3.98
N SER A 36 28.34 -38.54 4.26
CA SER A 36 27.64 -37.27 4.20
C SER A 36 28.13 -36.20 5.22
N ALA A 37 29.02 -36.57 6.14
CA ALA A 37 29.67 -35.67 7.08
C ALA A 37 30.78 -34.79 6.46
N ILE A 38 31.16 -35.03 5.19
CA ILE A 38 32.08 -34.16 4.45
C ILE A 38 31.44 -32.77 4.31
N ALA A 39 32.21 -31.72 4.68
CA ALA A 39 31.72 -30.34 4.61
C ALA A 39 31.31 -29.95 3.19
N ALA A 40 30.25 -29.18 3.07
CA ALA A 40 29.75 -28.70 1.78
C ALA A 40 30.83 -27.89 1.04
N ASN A 41 30.99 -28.15 -0.26
CA ASN A 41 32.02 -27.57 -1.15
C ASN A 41 33.48 -27.82 -0.74
N ALA A 42 33.74 -28.77 0.20
CA ALA A 42 35.09 -29.12 0.58
C ALA A 42 35.88 -29.71 -0.57
N LYS A 43 37.19 -29.42 -0.63
CA LYS A 43 38.15 -30.03 -1.57
C LYS A 43 39.09 -30.94 -0.77
N ILE A 44 38.94 -32.22 -1.01
CA ILE A 44 39.67 -33.24 -0.30
C ILE A 44 40.55 -34.01 -1.26
N SER A 45 41.79 -34.28 -0.90
CA SER A 45 42.67 -35.18 -1.62
C SER A 45 43.07 -36.37 -0.74
N ILE A 46 43.02 -37.57 -1.28
CA ILE A 46 43.48 -38.79 -0.65
C ILE A 46 44.66 -39.29 -1.49
N VAL A 47 45.76 -39.57 -0.83
CA VAL A 47 47.00 -40.08 -1.46
C VAL A 47 47.59 -41.16 -0.60
N ASP A 48 47.57 -42.38 -1.06
CA ASP A 48 48.17 -43.52 -0.38
C ASP A 48 48.66 -44.53 -1.38
N THR A 49 49.92 -44.99 -1.21
CA THR A 49 50.60 -45.88 -2.14
C THR A 49 51.21 -47.09 -1.52
N ALA A 50 50.99 -47.27 -0.20
CA ALA A 50 51.59 -48.36 0.53
C ALA A 50 50.59 -49.09 1.44
N GLY A 51 50.42 -50.38 1.27
CA GLY A 51 49.45 -51.23 2.00
C GLY A 51 48.27 -51.67 1.14
N ALA A 52 47.35 -52.40 1.71
CA ALA A 52 46.08 -52.80 1.11
C ALA A 52 44.98 -51.85 1.55
N ASN A 53 44.94 -50.65 0.92
CA ASN A 53 44.09 -49.56 1.33
C ASN A 53 42.66 -49.67 0.82
N ARG A 54 41.71 -49.10 1.59
CA ARG A 54 40.28 -49.15 1.29
C ARG A 54 39.66 -47.77 1.32
N ILE A 55 38.87 -47.44 0.31
CA ILE A 55 37.90 -46.33 0.30
C ILE A 55 36.54 -46.88 0.65
N GLN A 56 36.01 -46.55 1.79
CA GLN A 56 34.67 -46.98 2.24
C GLN A 56 33.67 -45.90 1.84
N LEU A 57 32.76 -46.22 0.94
CA LEU A 57 31.63 -45.37 0.50
C LEU A 57 30.42 -45.77 1.34
N VAL A 58 30.07 -44.93 2.34
CA VAL A 58 29.01 -45.24 3.32
C VAL A 58 27.66 -45.19 2.65
N ASP A 59 26.77 -46.09 3.07
CA ASP A 59 25.35 -46.06 2.67
C ASP A 59 24.73 -44.67 2.89
N GLY A 60 23.97 -44.17 1.90
CA GLY A 60 23.43 -42.81 1.88
C GLY A 60 24.36 -41.74 1.32
N LEU A 61 25.60 -42.06 0.92
CA LEU A 61 26.46 -41.10 0.20
C LEU A 61 25.93 -40.83 -1.20
N SER A 62 25.73 -39.56 -1.54
CA SER A 62 25.24 -39.15 -2.85
C SER A 62 26.34 -38.50 -3.66
N ILE A 63 26.64 -39.04 -4.84
CA ILE A 63 27.68 -38.61 -5.78
C ILE A 63 27.02 -37.98 -6.98
N ALA A 64 27.21 -36.67 -7.14
CA ALA A 64 26.60 -35.88 -8.22
C ALA A 64 27.29 -36.06 -9.57
N SER A 65 28.60 -36.28 -9.56
CA SER A 65 29.36 -36.60 -10.76
C SER A 65 30.69 -37.24 -10.41
N SER A 66 31.28 -37.95 -11.36
CA SER A 66 32.58 -38.56 -11.20
C SER A 66 33.44 -38.47 -12.48
N ARG A 67 34.76 -38.47 -12.29
CA ARG A 67 35.72 -38.48 -13.41
C ARG A 67 36.85 -39.47 -13.09
N PHE A 68 37.17 -40.33 -14.00
CA PHE A 68 38.13 -41.40 -13.88
C PHE A 68 39.32 -41.18 -14.77
N ALA A 69 40.53 -41.27 -14.22
CA ALA A 69 41.79 -41.40 -14.92
C ALA A 69 42.28 -42.85 -14.83
N ALA A 70 43.47 -43.14 -15.35
CA ALA A 70 44.08 -44.49 -15.28
C ALA A 70 44.27 -44.95 -13.80
N ASP A 71 44.67 -44.03 -12.94
CA ASP A 71 45.09 -44.25 -11.54
C ASP A 71 44.52 -43.21 -10.55
N ALA A 72 43.51 -42.47 -10.95
CA ALA A 72 42.88 -41.45 -10.08
C ALA A 72 41.39 -41.31 -10.37
N VAL A 73 40.61 -41.02 -9.32
CA VAL A 73 39.20 -40.70 -9.44
C VAL A 73 38.88 -39.40 -8.70
N GLU A 74 38.04 -38.59 -9.29
CA GLU A 74 37.45 -37.42 -8.69
C GLU A 74 35.95 -37.66 -8.56
N LEU A 75 35.47 -37.58 -7.32
CA LEU A 75 34.07 -37.70 -6.98
C LEU A 75 33.54 -36.32 -6.53
N THR A 76 32.51 -35.81 -7.18
CA THR A 76 31.77 -34.64 -6.71
C THR A 76 30.53 -35.12 -6.00
N LEU A 77 30.39 -34.79 -4.72
CA LEU A 77 29.23 -35.15 -3.90
C LEU A 77 28.08 -34.18 -4.14
N SER A 78 26.86 -34.55 -3.80
CA SER A 78 25.65 -33.72 -3.96
C SER A 78 25.68 -32.42 -3.17
N ASN A 79 26.47 -32.36 -2.07
CA ASN A 79 26.68 -31.11 -1.30
C ASN A 79 27.77 -30.19 -1.92
N GLY A 80 28.25 -30.50 -3.12
CA GLY A 80 29.28 -29.74 -3.82
C GLY A 80 30.72 -30.09 -3.41
N ALA A 81 30.94 -30.99 -2.46
CA ALA A 81 32.29 -31.40 -2.09
C ALA A 81 32.97 -32.22 -3.21
N VAL A 82 34.26 -32.02 -3.37
CA VAL A 82 35.08 -32.74 -4.36
C VAL A 82 36.14 -33.58 -3.64
N VAL A 83 36.09 -34.88 -3.83
CA VAL A 83 37.06 -35.84 -3.29
C VAL A 83 37.89 -36.41 -4.42
N THR A 84 39.19 -36.19 -4.40
CA THR A 84 40.16 -36.74 -5.36
C THR A 84 40.96 -37.86 -4.70
N VAL A 85 40.87 -39.04 -5.23
CA VAL A 85 41.71 -40.19 -4.82
C VAL A 85 42.80 -40.40 -5.87
N ASN A 86 44.04 -40.20 -5.47
CA ASN A 86 45.23 -40.38 -6.30
C ASN A 86 45.86 -41.78 -6.03
N GLY A 87 46.29 -42.46 -7.03
CA GLY A 87 46.70 -43.84 -6.92
C GLY A 87 45.51 -44.80 -6.67
N ALA A 88 44.36 -44.46 -7.27
CA ALA A 88 43.08 -45.13 -7.05
C ALA A 88 43.10 -46.62 -7.39
N ASP A 89 44.03 -47.06 -8.26
CA ASP A 89 44.28 -48.47 -8.58
C ASP A 89 44.90 -49.26 -7.45
N ASN A 90 45.43 -48.60 -6.39
CA ASN A 90 45.95 -49.23 -5.17
C ASN A 90 44.89 -49.36 -4.06
N PHE A 91 43.64 -48.94 -4.34
CA PHE A 91 42.55 -48.99 -3.37
C PHE A 91 41.52 -50.06 -3.75
N THR A 92 40.97 -50.67 -2.71
CA THR A 92 39.70 -51.36 -2.79
C THR A 92 38.59 -50.35 -2.44
N PHE A 93 37.50 -50.33 -3.18
CA PHE A 93 36.33 -49.53 -2.94
C PHE A 93 35.24 -50.39 -2.28
N GLU A 94 34.98 -50.15 -1.00
CA GLU A 94 33.86 -50.80 -0.31
C GLU A 94 32.64 -49.94 -0.45
N VAL A 95 31.59 -50.46 -1.08
CA VAL A 95 30.36 -49.75 -1.38
C VAL A 95 29.28 -50.16 -0.41
N GLY A 96 28.66 -49.23 0.26
CA GLY A 96 27.47 -49.39 1.13
C GLY A 96 27.78 -49.90 2.54
N GLY A 97 29.06 -49.98 2.92
CA GLY A 97 29.44 -50.32 4.30
C GLY A 97 29.00 -49.22 5.30
N ASN A 98 28.68 -49.65 6.48
CA ASN A 98 28.40 -48.76 7.60
C ASN A 98 28.79 -49.40 8.91
N ASP A 99 29.95 -49.06 9.39
CA ASP A 99 30.53 -49.65 10.59
C ASP A 99 29.72 -49.30 11.86
N THR A 100 29.01 -48.15 11.83
CA THR A 100 28.13 -47.75 12.96
C THR A 100 26.90 -48.66 13.10
N SER A 101 26.37 -49.14 11.97
CA SER A 101 25.24 -50.09 11.94
C SER A 101 25.68 -51.56 11.86
N GLY A 102 26.97 -51.79 11.68
CA GLY A 102 27.53 -53.15 11.46
C GLY A 102 27.18 -53.72 10.08
N THR A 103 26.84 -52.88 9.12
CA THR A 103 26.54 -53.32 7.75
C THR A 103 27.86 -53.48 6.97
N THR A 104 28.10 -54.66 6.41
CA THR A 104 29.26 -54.91 5.55
C THR A 104 28.94 -54.54 4.11
N GLY A 105 29.75 -53.67 3.50
CA GLY A 105 29.66 -53.32 2.10
C GLY A 105 30.18 -54.40 1.13
N THR A 106 30.15 -54.08 -0.13
CA THR A 106 30.73 -54.92 -1.20
C THR A 106 32.05 -54.33 -1.67
N ASP A 107 33.12 -55.14 -1.56
CA ASP A 107 34.45 -54.73 -2.06
C ASP A 107 34.54 -54.81 -3.59
N GLN A 108 35.02 -53.74 -4.17
CA GLN A 108 35.24 -53.60 -5.61
C GLN A 108 36.67 -53.14 -5.89
N THR A 109 37.26 -53.67 -6.95
CA THR A 109 38.50 -53.09 -7.48
C THR A 109 38.23 -51.73 -8.11
N TYR A 110 39.27 -50.94 -8.32
CA TYR A 110 39.12 -49.62 -8.98
C TYR A 110 38.39 -49.73 -10.33
N SER A 111 38.73 -50.72 -11.15
CA SER A 111 38.05 -50.95 -12.43
C SER A 111 36.59 -51.40 -12.27
N GLY A 112 36.30 -52.18 -11.22
CA GLY A 112 34.94 -52.60 -10.83
C GLY A 112 34.11 -51.42 -10.41
N PHE A 113 34.68 -50.52 -9.57
CA PHE A 113 34.06 -49.30 -9.16
C PHE A 113 33.78 -48.35 -10.35
N ALA A 114 34.78 -48.13 -11.24
CA ALA A 114 34.60 -47.37 -12.45
C ALA A 114 33.46 -47.92 -13.34
N SER A 115 33.41 -49.23 -13.49
CA SER A 115 32.34 -49.90 -14.24
C SER A 115 30.97 -49.70 -13.60
N ALA A 116 30.88 -49.78 -12.26
CA ALA A 116 29.65 -49.51 -11.52
C ALA A 116 29.19 -48.03 -11.64
N MET A 117 30.14 -47.12 -11.82
CA MET A 117 29.90 -45.73 -12.11
C MET A 117 29.60 -45.44 -13.61
N GLY A 118 29.40 -46.46 -14.41
CA GLY A 118 29.06 -46.36 -15.84
C GLY A 118 30.22 -46.08 -16.79
N VAL A 119 31.46 -46.27 -16.35
CA VAL A 119 32.64 -46.18 -17.21
C VAL A 119 32.96 -47.54 -17.81
N ALA A 120 32.78 -47.71 -19.12
CA ALA A 120 32.94 -48.97 -19.81
C ALA A 120 34.38 -49.55 -19.72
N SER A 121 35.38 -48.67 -19.64
CA SER A 121 36.78 -49.05 -19.43
C SER A 121 37.56 -47.83 -18.90
N LEU A 122 38.50 -48.07 -18.00
CA LEU A 122 39.41 -47.02 -17.53
C LEU A 122 40.24 -46.46 -18.69
N PRO A 123 40.47 -45.16 -18.72
CA PRO A 123 41.29 -44.56 -19.77
C PRO A 123 42.75 -44.90 -19.56
N THR A 124 43.53 -44.76 -20.62
CA THR A 124 44.99 -44.92 -20.58
C THR A 124 45.64 -43.52 -20.58
N GLY A 125 46.61 -43.30 -19.74
CA GLY A 125 47.32 -42.03 -19.60
C GLY A 125 46.51 -40.97 -18.86
N SER A 126 46.69 -39.68 -19.20
CA SER A 126 46.08 -38.54 -18.49
C SER A 126 44.69 -38.19 -18.96
N THR A 127 44.03 -38.99 -19.75
CA THR A 127 42.67 -38.73 -20.24
C THR A 127 41.66 -38.99 -19.10
N LEU A 128 40.71 -38.08 -18.91
CA LEU A 128 39.62 -38.24 -17.96
C LEU A 128 38.36 -38.72 -18.69
N VAL A 129 37.69 -39.71 -18.10
CA VAL A 129 36.41 -40.23 -18.59
C VAL A 129 35.35 -39.95 -17.50
N ALA A 130 34.25 -39.37 -17.87
CA ALA A 130 33.14 -39.13 -16.97
C ALA A 130 32.39 -40.42 -16.64
N GLY A 131 32.06 -40.65 -15.39
CA GLY A 131 31.13 -41.68 -14.99
C GLY A 131 29.68 -41.26 -15.17
N THR A 132 28.76 -42.12 -14.81
CA THR A 132 27.33 -41.79 -14.78
C THR A 132 27.10 -40.68 -13.74
N ALA A 133 26.42 -39.62 -14.15
CA ALA A 133 26.04 -38.55 -13.23
C ALA A 133 25.00 -39.06 -12.20
N ASN A 134 25.00 -38.47 -10.99
CA ASN A 134 24.04 -38.71 -9.93
C ASN A 134 23.93 -40.17 -9.50
N VAL A 135 24.89 -40.61 -8.74
CA VAL A 135 24.94 -41.98 -8.17
C VAL A 135 24.74 -41.91 -6.66
N SER A 136 23.85 -42.73 -6.11
CA SER A 136 23.72 -42.94 -4.67
C SER A 136 24.27 -44.28 -4.26
N VAL A 137 24.90 -44.29 -3.08
CA VAL A 137 25.37 -45.55 -2.46
C VAL A 137 24.21 -46.05 -1.61
N ALA A 138 23.70 -47.24 -1.94
CA ALA A 138 22.59 -47.86 -1.25
C ALA A 138 22.95 -49.31 -0.86
N GLY A 139 22.98 -49.60 0.45
CA GLY A 139 23.37 -50.92 0.97
C GLY A 139 24.71 -51.37 0.36
N ALA A 140 24.79 -52.63 -0.12
CA ALA A 140 26.02 -53.19 -0.72
C ALA A 140 26.19 -52.93 -2.24
N SER A 141 25.48 -51.96 -2.77
CA SER A 141 25.49 -51.63 -4.19
C SER A 141 25.59 -50.15 -4.45
N ILE A 142 26.15 -49.77 -5.56
CA ILE A 142 25.91 -48.46 -6.18
C ILE A 142 24.60 -48.63 -6.94
N GLY A 143 23.52 -48.11 -6.42
CA GLY A 143 22.27 -48.00 -7.16
C GLY A 143 22.55 -47.19 -8.45
N SER A 144 21.93 -47.54 -9.54
CA SER A 144 21.90 -46.62 -10.70
C SER A 144 21.36 -45.31 -10.18
N GLY A 145 22.15 -44.29 -10.25
CA GLY A 145 22.06 -43.07 -9.51
C GLY A 145 20.68 -42.45 -9.42
N VAL A 146 20.56 -41.31 -8.77
CA VAL A 146 19.40 -40.49 -8.92
C VAL A 146 19.17 -40.34 -10.42
N GLY A 147 18.38 -41.24 -11.00
CA GLY A 147 18.13 -41.31 -12.44
C GLY A 147 17.64 -39.95 -12.86
N ALA A 148 18.06 -39.41 -13.96
CA ALA A 148 17.41 -38.24 -14.51
C ALA A 148 15.93 -38.57 -14.51
N GLY A 149 15.12 -37.84 -13.68
CA GLY A 149 13.72 -38.13 -13.57
C GLY A 149 13.06 -38.25 -14.94
N SER A 150 12.22 -39.24 -15.10
CA SER A 150 11.50 -39.46 -16.36
C SER A 150 10.18 -38.73 -16.37
N THR A 151 9.69 -38.37 -17.55
CA THR A 151 8.34 -37.87 -17.73
C THR A 151 7.57 -38.89 -18.55
N THR A 152 6.54 -39.46 -17.97
CA THR A 152 5.68 -40.45 -18.60
C THR A 152 4.26 -39.92 -18.75
N VAL A 153 3.74 -39.96 -19.96
CA VAL A 153 2.35 -39.60 -20.24
C VAL A 153 1.51 -40.89 -20.23
N LEU A 154 0.45 -40.89 -19.39
CA LEU A 154 -0.47 -42.02 -19.30
C LEU A 154 -1.24 -42.21 -20.60
N THR A 155 -1.57 -43.46 -20.90
CA THR A 155 -2.34 -43.86 -22.10
C THR A 155 -3.83 -43.94 -21.81
N THR A 156 -4.65 -44.18 -22.83
CA THR A 156 -6.08 -44.46 -22.64
C THR A 156 -6.40 -45.89 -22.20
N GLY A 157 -5.37 -46.73 -22.10
CA GLY A 157 -5.48 -48.12 -21.65
C GLY A 157 -5.07 -48.28 -20.19
N TYR A 158 -4.89 -49.52 -19.75
CA TYR A 158 -4.31 -49.85 -18.46
C TYR A 158 -2.80 -49.51 -18.47
N ASP A 159 -2.37 -48.70 -17.54
CA ASP A 159 -0.97 -48.36 -17.33
C ASP A 159 -0.45 -48.99 -16.01
N ASP A 160 0.66 -49.68 -16.09
CA ASP A 160 1.38 -50.26 -14.96
C ASP A 160 2.81 -49.69 -14.99
N LEU A 161 3.02 -48.62 -14.25
CA LEU A 161 4.22 -47.78 -14.35
C LEU A 161 5.02 -47.85 -13.06
N ALA A 162 6.28 -48.16 -13.19
CA ALA A 162 7.24 -48.11 -12.09
C ALA A 162 8.33 -47.10 -12.41
N GLY A 163 8.56 -46.15 -11.52
CA GLY A 163 9.64 -45.17 -11.55
C GLY A 163 10.98 -45.77 -11.19
N GLY A 164 12.01 -44.97 -11.28
CA GLY A 164 13.37 -45.32 -10.89
C GLY A 164 13.76 -44.73 -9.54
N ALA A 165 15.01 -44.28 -9.47
CA ALA A 165 15.53 -43.56 -8.28
C ALA A 165 15.63 -42.04 -8.51
N GLY A 166 15.02 -41.53 -9.55
CA GLY A 166 15.00 -40.13 -9.91
C GLY A 166 13.62 -39.51 -9.69
N ASN A 167 13.54 -38.22 -9.75
CA ASN A 167 12.26 -37.51 -9.62
C ASN A 167 11.42 -37.70 -10.90
N ASP A 168 10.48 -38.60 -10.86
CA ASP A 168 9.64 -38.99 -12.00
C ASP A 168 8.35 -38.17 -12.04
N THR A 169 7.85 -37.93 -13.24
CA THR A 169 6.60 -37.20 -13.45
C THR A 169 5.65 -38.04 -14.32
N TYR A 170 4.45 -38.27 -13.81
CA TYR A 170 3.39 -38.99 -14.51
C TYR A 170 2.28 -38.01 -14.88
N ILE A 171 1.95 -37.91 -16.16
CA ILE A 171 0.96 -36.96 -16.66
C ILE A 171 -0.31 -37.70 -17.07
N GLY A 172 -1.41 -37.39 -16.36
CA GLY A 172 -2.72 -37.96 -16.62
C GLY A 172 -3.80 -36.90 -16.86
N VAL A 173 -4.85 -37.29 -17.54
CA VAL A 173 -6.03 -36.47 -17.82
C VAL A 173 -7.28 -37.21 -17.41
N ILE A 174 -8.15 -36.56 -16.65
CA ILE A 174 -9.53 -36.95 -16.46
C ILE A 174 -10.37 -36.19 -17.50
N GLY A 175 -10.66 -36.86 -18.58
CA GLY A 175 -11.38 -36.33 -19.72
C GLY A 175 -12.55 -37.23 -20.09
N SER A 176 -13.11 -37.06 -21.28
CA SER A 176 -14.15 -37.93 -21.83
C SER A 176 -13.65 -38.73 -23.02
N GLY A 177 -14.03 -39.99 -23.11
CA GLY A 177 -13.69 -40.87 -24.25
C GLY A 177 -12.20 -41.02 -24.49
N THR A 178 -11.68 -40.55 -25.64
CA THR A 178 -10.29 -40.71 -26.05
C THR A 178 -9.32 -39.75 -25.33
N THR A 179 -9.81 -38.86 -24.47
CA THR A 179 -8.97 -37.97 -23.67
C THR A 179 -8.79 -38.41 -22.23
N LEU A 180 -9.47 -39.47 -21.80
CA LEU A 180 -9.30 -40.07 -20.48
C LEU A 180 -8.04 -40.93 -20.51
N THR A 181 -7.00 -40.52 -19.75
CA THR A 181 -5.75 -41.27 -19.65
C THR A 181 -5.40 -41.70 -18.24
N MET A 182 -6.05 -41.14 -17.19
CA MET A 182 -5.95 -41.62 -15.82
C MET A 182 -7.17 -42.50 -15.54
N ASN A 183 -6.98 -43.81 -15.52
CA ASN A 183 -8.04 -44.80 -15.38
C ASN A 183 -8.06 -45.40 -13.97
N SER A 184 -9.22 -45.87 -13.51
CA SER A 184 -9.38 -46.46 -12.17
C SER A 184 -8.52 -47.71 -11.91
N TYR A 185 -7.97 -48.30 -12.94
CA TYR A 185 -7.13 -49.51 -12.81
C TYR A 185 -5.65 -49.27 -13.03
N ASP A 186 -5.24 -48.03 -13.30
CA ASP A 186 -3.83 -47.72 -13.47
C ASP A 186 -3.08 -47.91 -12.16
N VAL A 187 -1.83 -48.33 -12.28
CA VAL A 187 -0.89 -48.49 -11.19
C VAL A 187 0.32 -47.59 -11.46
N ILE A 188 0.62 -46.73 -10.54
CA ILE A 188 1.77 -45.86 -10.59
C ILE A 188 2.57 -46.05 -9.31
N ASP A 189 3.83 -46.48 -9.48
CA ASP A 189 4.83 -46.55 -8.43
C ASP A 189 5.92 -45.54 -8.76
N GLY A 190 6.04 -44.47 -7.97
CA GLY A 190 7.04 -43.42 -8.19
C GLY A 190 8.47 -43.92 -8.04
N GLY A 191 8.70 -44.86 -7.11
CA GLY A 191 10.02 -45.41 -6.80
C GLY A 191 10.73 -44.65 -5.72
N ASP A 192 12.06 -44.51 -5.86
CA ASP A 192 12.85 -43.64 -5.00
C ASP A 192 12.92 -42.22 -5.66
N GLY A 193 12.82 -41.19 -4.88
CA GLY A 193 12.94 -39.83 -5.43
C GLY A 193 11.97 -38.86 -4.81
N SER A 194 11.65 -37.82 -5.53
CA SER A 194 10.51 -36.94 -5.24
C SER A 194 9.65 -36.88 -6.49
N ASP A 195 8.61 -37.68 -6.50
CA ASP A 195 7.84 -37.99 -7.67
C ASP A 195 6.53 -37.19 -7.74
N THR A 196 6.10 -36.96 -8.96
CA THR A 196 4.93 -36.09 -9.21
C THR A 196 3.91 -36.81 -10.11
N VAL A 197 2.67 -36.85 -9.67
CA VAL A 197 1.52 -37.08 -10.56
C VAL A 197 0.92 -35.73 -10.95
N SER A 198 0.95 -35.40 -12.23
CA SER A 198 0.34 -34.20 -12.81
C SER A 198 -0.99 -34.57 -13.46
N LEU A 199 -2.08 -34.11 -12.87
CA LEU A 199 -3.43 -34.50 -13.25
C LEU A 199 -4.24 -33.30 -13.76
N ASN A 200 -4.70 -33.39 -15.00
CA ASN A 200 -5.61 -32.39 -15.57
C ASN A 200 -7.07 -32.87 -15.56
N LEU A 201 -7.88 -32.21 -14.76
CA LEU A 201 -9.32 -32.46 -14.66
C LEU A 201 -10.06 -31.61 -15.71
N SER A 202 -10.09 -32.08 -16.98
CA SER A 202 -10.67 -31.29 -18.08
C SER A 202 -12.17 -31.56 -18.30
N ASP A 203 -12.64 -32.79 -18.03
CA ASP A 203 -14.06 -33.15 -18.25
C ASP A 203 -14.58 -34.17 -17.24
N GLY A 204 -14.01 -34.21 -16.05
CA GLY A 204 -14.44 -35.12 -14.98
C GLY A 204 -13.76 -34.83 -13.65
N ASN A 205 -14.19 -35.53 -12.63
CA ASN A 205 -13.62 -35.51 -11.29
C ASN A 205 -12.73 -36.73 -11.09
N TYR A 206 -11.70 -36.58 -10.27
CA TYR A 206 -10.85 -37.70 -9.88
C TYR A 206 -11.45 -38.39 -8.63
N SER A 207 -11.74 -39.69 -8.73
CA SER A 207 -12.40 -40.46 -7.69
C SER A 207 -11.43 -41.19 -6.75
N GLY A 208 -10.12 -41.08 -6.97
CA GLY A 208 -9.10 -41.71 -6.14
C GLY A 208 -8.92 -43.22 -6.39
N ASP A 209 -9.53 -43.80 -7.40
CA ASP A 209 -9.54 -45.24 -7.64
C ASP A 209 -8.24 -45.79 -8.28
N THR A 210 -7.32 -44.95 -8.66
CA THR A 210 -5.99 -45.30 -9.21
C THR A 210 -5.06 -45.67 -8.07
N THR A 211 -4.30 -46.76 -8.20
CA THR A 211 -3.27 -47.10 -7.24
C THR A 211 -2.02 -46.27 -7.45
N ILE A 212 -1.72 -45.37 -6.53
CA ILE A 212 -0.53 -44.49 -6.57
C ILE A 212 0.28 -44.73 -5.29
N THR A 213 1.53 -45.15 -5.44
CA THR A 213 2.47 -45.42 -4.35
C THR A 213 3.78 -44.66 -4.62
N ASN A 214 4.51 -44.35 -3.53
CA ASN A 214 5.81 -43.69 -3.60
C ASN A 214 5.75 -42.41 -4.51
N VAL A 215 4.73 -41.57 -4.35
CA VAL A 215 4.57 -40.29 -5.05
C VAL A 215 4.33 -39.24 -3.98
N GLU A 216 5.18 -38.24 -3.91
CA GLU A 216 5.17 -37.17 -2.90
C GLU A 216 4.32 -35.99 -3.33
N THR A 217 4.21 -35.73 -4.62
CA THR A 217 3.52 -34.55 -5.14
C THR A 217 2.33 -34.90 -6.02
N MET A 218 1.16 -34.38 -5.65
CA MET A 218 -0.02 -34.34 -6.53
C MET A 218 -0.16 -32.91 -7.08
N SER A 219 0.06 -32.76 -8.39
CA SER A 219 -0.15 -31.51 -9.12
C SER A 219 -1.46 -31.58 -9.90
N ILE A 220 -2.47 -30.81 -9.49
CA ILE A 220 -3.83 -30.92 -10.02
C ILE A 220 -4.22 -29.61 -10.70
N ARG A 221 -4.82 -29.74 -11.87
CA ARG A 221 -5.41 -28.64 -12.62
C ARG A 221 -6.89 -28.87 -12.88
N ALA A 222 -7.73 -27.94 -12.42
CA ALA A 222 -9.14 -27.87 -12.78
C ALA A 222 -9.34 -27.00 -14.03
N SER A 223 -10.06 -27.52 -15.04
CA SER A 223 -10.33 -26.78 -16.26
C SER A 223 -11.68 -27.14 -16.88
N GLY A 224 -12.32 -26.13 -17.53
CA GLY A 224 -13.61 -26.26 -18.21
C GLY A 224 -14.85 -26.23 -17.31
N ALA A 225 -14.70 -26.52 -16.02
CA ALA A 225 -15.70 -26.36 -14.95
C ALA A 225 -15.04 -26.54 -13.58
N ALA A 226 -15.75 -26.25 -12.49
CA ALA A 226 -15.36 -26.63 -11.15
C ALA A 226 -15.16 -28.15 -11.05
N ARG A 227 -14.04 -28.58 -10.42
CA ARG A 227 -13.63 -29.98 -10.34
C ARG A 227 -13.37 -30.42 -8.92
N THR A 228 -13.52 -31.73 -8.70
CA THR A 228 -13.17 -32.38 -7.41
C THR A 228 -12.14 -33.47 -7.61
N ALA A 229 -11.25 -33.62 -6.65
CA ALA A 229 -10.30 -34.73 -6.56
C ALA A 229 -10.39 -35.38 -5.16
N ASP A 230 -10.58 -36.68 -5.10
CA ASP A 230 -10.55 -37.46 -3.87
C ASP A 230 -9.18 -38.14 -3.73
N LEU A 231 -8.46 -37.83 -2.65
CA LEU A 231 -7.12 -38.34 -2.40
C LEU A 231 -7.05 -39.27 -1.19
N LEU A 232 -8.16 -39.81 -0.75
CA LEU A 232 -8.25 -40.66 0.46
C LEU A 232 -7.29 -41.87 0.43
N GLN A 233 -7.00 -42.35 -0.76
CA GLN A 233 -6.14 -43.53 -0.95
C GLN A 233 -4.66 -43.17 -1.21
N GLN A 234 -4.32 -41.89 -1.23
CA GLN A 234 -3.01 -41.42 -1.63
C GLN A 234 -2.15 -41.02 -0.41
N SER A 235 -1.80 -42.04 0.41
CA SER A 235 -1.13 -41.85 1.71
C SER A 235 0.34 -41.38 1.61
N GLY A 236 0.99 -41.50 0.43
CA GLY A 236 2.37 -41.08 0.22
C GLY A 236 2.52 -39.60 -0.08
N VAL A 237 1.43 -38.90 -0.43
CA VAL A 237 1.45 -37.50 -0.80
C VAL A 237 1.83 -36.62 0.39
N THR A 238 2.83 -35.76 0.18
CA THR A 238 3.31 -34.76 1.14
C THR A 238 3.10 -33.34 0.62
N THR A 239 2.89 -33.19 -0.69
CA THR A 239 2.69 -31.90 -1.34
C THR A 239 1.51 -31.95 -2.31
N LEU A 240 0.58 -31.00 -2.17
CA LEU A 240 -0.52 -30.78 -3.09
C LEU A 240 -0.28 -29.45 -3.83
N THR A 241 -0.26 -29.50 -5.15
CA THR A 241 -0.15 -28.29 -5.97
C THR A 241 -1.41 -28.09 -6.81
N ASN A 242 -2.09 -26.96 -6.65
CA ASN A 242 -3.08 -26.47 -7.61
C ASN A 242 -2.33 -25.72 -8.71
N ASP A 243 -2.11 -26.38 -9.85
CA ASP A 243 -1.30 -25.86 -10.96
C ASP A 243 -2.18 -25.27 -12.06
N ARG A 244 -2.16 -23.96 -12.22
CA ARG A 244 -2.79 -23.25 -13.36
C ARG A 244 -4.27 -23.56 -13.55
N SER A 245 -5.02 -23.81 -12.50
CA SER A 245 -6.46 -24.01 -12.62
C SER A 245 -7.15 -22.78 -13.19
N THR A 246 -8.05 -23.03 -14.15
CA THR A 246 -8.92 -22.00 -14.75
C THR A 246 -10.32 -22.01 -14.15
N ASP A 247 -10.58 -22.95 -13.28
CA ASP A 247 -11.85 -23.16 -12.60
C ASP A 247 -11.60 -23.62 -11.16
N ASP A 248 -12.65 -23.62 -10.34
CA ASP A 248 -12.54 -23.94 -8.93
C ASP A 248 -12.10 -25.40 -8.72
N LEU A 249 -11.21 -25.62 -7.76
CA LEU A 249 -10.70 -26.93 -7.40
C LEU A 249 -11.05 -27.28 -5.95
N THR A 250 -11.71 -28.39 -5.76
CA THR A 250 -11.92 -29.02 -4.45
C THR A 250 -11.13 -30.31 -4.34
N VAL A 251 -10.21 -30.39 -3.38
CA VAL A 251 -9.49 -31.60 -3.04
C VAL A 251 -10.01 -32.11 -1.70
N SER A 252 -10.35 -33.39 -1.61
CA SER A 252 -10.91 -34.02 -0.42
C SER A 252 -10.16 -35.29 -0.06
N GLY A 253 -10.37 -35.76 1.17
CA GLY A 253 -9.92 -37.07 1.62
C GLY A 253 -8.42 -37.17 1.87
N LEU A 254 -7.67 -36.06 2.03
CA LEU A 254 -6.24 -36.11 2.31
C LEU A 254 -5.98 -36.84 3.63
N PRO A 255 -5.35 -38.05 3.58
CA PRO A 255 -5.16 -38.88 4.77
C PRO A 255 -4.04 -38.39 5.71
N ASN A 256 -3.22 -37.43 5.22
CA ASN A 256 -2.12 -36.83 5.97
C ASN A 256 -2.15 -35.31 5.79
N VAL A 257 -1.48 -34.59 6.68
CA VAL A 257 -1.18 -33.18 6.47
C VAL A 257 -0.16 -33.05 5.35
N VAL A 258 -0.46 -32.17 4.40
CA VAL A 258 0.40 -31.91 3.23
C VAL A 258 0.69 -30.43 3.12
N ASP A 259 1.81 -30.09 2.48
CA ASP A 259 2.08 -28.74 2.01
C ASP A 259 1.16 -28.41 0.81
N VAL A 260 0.55 -27.25 0.83
CA VAL A 260 -0.37 -26.79 -0.22
C VAL A 260 0.24 -25.66 -1.01
N ASN A 261 0.39 -25.86 -2.32
CA ASN A 261 0.95 -24.88 -3.23
C ASN A 261 -0.10 -24.42 -4.25
N LEU A 262 -0.23 -23.12 -4.46
CA LEU A 262 -1.02 -22.55 -5.54
C LEU A 262 -0.09 -21.90 -6.56
N ASP A 263 0.05 -22.51 -7.75
CA ASP A 263 0.86 -21.94 -8.84
C ASP A 263 -0.04 -21.45 -9.97
N ARG A 264 -0.09 -20.15 -10.18
CA ARG A 264 -0.77 -19.49 -11.32
C ARG A 264 -2.25 -19.85 -11.46
N VAL A 265 -2.95 -20.02 -10.35
CA VAL A 265 -4.41 -20.17 -10.34
C VAL A 265 -5.04 -18.90 -10.89
N THR A 266 -6.05 -19.06 -11.75
CA THR A 266 -6.74 -17.93 -12.38
C THR A 266 -7.43 -17.07 -11.32
N ASN A 267 -7.41 -15.76 -11.51
CA ASN A 267 -8.04 -14.79 -10.62
C ASN A 267 -9.53 -15.10 -10.38
N GLY A 268 -9.97 -15.07 -9.12
CA GLY A 268 -11.36 -15.38 -8.74
C GLY A 268 -11.73 -16.86 -8.85
N LYS A 269 -10.73 -17.76 -8.86
CA LYS A 269 -10.95 -19.21 -8.82
C LYS A 269 -10.54 -19.79 -7.48
N ASP A 270 -11.45 -20.51 -6.87
CA ASP A 270 -11.34 -20.96 -5.50
C ASP A 270 -10.61 -22.30 -5.38
N THR A 271 -9.94 -22.48 -4.25
CA THR A 271 -9.28 -23.74 -3.92
C THR A 271 -9.74 -24.20 -2.53
N THR A 272 -10.40 -25.34 -2.47
CA THR A 272 -10.81 -25.98 -1.22
C THR A 272 -10.00 -27.25 -1.00
N VAL A 273 -9.36 -27.36 0.16
CA VAL A 273 -8.61 -28.56 0.57
C VAL A 273 -9.21 -29.07 1.86
N THR A 274 -9.68 -30.32 1.83
CA THR A 274 -10.29 -31.01 2.98
C THR A 274 -9.44 -32.19 3.41
N PHE A 275 -8.90 -32.12 4.61
CA PHE A 275 -8.14 -33.17 5.24
C PHE A 275 -9.08 -34.21 5.87
N ASP A 276 -8.67 -35.48 5.84
CA ASP A 276 -9.45 -36.54 6.51
C ASP A 276 -9.42 -36.39 8.04
N LEU A 277 -10.37 -37.03 8.70
CA LEU A 277 -10.54 -37.00 10.15
C LEU A 277 -9.25 -37.35 10.93
N LEU A 278 -8.51 -38.32 10.43
CA LEU A 278 -7.29 -38.80 11.09
C LEU A 278 -6.06 -37.92 10.76
N ALA A 279 -6.09 -37.14 9.69
CA ALA A 279 -4.96 -36.31 9.28
C ALA A 279 -4.69 -35.17 10.27
N LEU A 280 -5.75 -34.62 10.86
CA LEU A 280 -5.69 -33.49 11.79
C LEU A 280 -5.75 -33.90 13.25
N PHE A 281 -5.67 -35.21 13.55
CA PHE A 281 -5.78 -35.72 14.93
C PHE A 281 -4.48 -35.51 15.70
N GLY A 282 -4.56 -34.80 16.83
CA GLY A 282 -3.43 -34.54 17.74
C GLY A 282 -3.17 -33.03 17.93
N GLU A 283 -2.21 -32.71 18.79
CA GLU A 283 -1.81 -31.32 19.04
C GLU A 283 -0.62 -30.91 18.14
N GLY A 284 -0.57 -29.66 17.70
CA GLY A 284 0.55 -29.08 16.96
C GLY A 284 0.50 -29.30 15.45
N THR A 285 -0.68 -29.59 14.90
CA THR A 285 -0.87 -29.74 13.45
C THR A 285 -0.53 -28.46 12.70
N SER A 286 0.41 -28.56 11.77
CA SER A 286 0.87 -27.41 10.97
C SER A 286 0.71 -27.67 9.48
N VAL A 287 0.29 -26.62 8.74
CA VAL A 287 0.17 -26.63 7.27
C VAL A 287 1.01 -25.51 6.69
N ASN A 288 1.80 -25.82 5.66
CA ASN A 288 2.46 -24.82 4.83
C ASN A 288 1.58 -24.54 3.59
N LEU A 289 1.34 -23.25 3.34
CA LEU A 289 0.60 -22.77 2.17
C LEU A 289 1.50 -21.82 1.37
N ASP A 290 1.92 -22.24 0.18
CA ASP A 290 2.68 -21.39 -0.72
C ASP A 290 1.77 -20.79 -1.82
N LEU A 291 1.75 -19.48 -1.88
CA LEU A 291 0.94 -18.71 -2.81
C LEU A 291 1.80 -18.21 -3.98
N ALA A 292 2.43 -19.13 -4.69
CA ALA A 292 3.26 -18.81 -5.84
C ALA A 292 2.40 -18.35 -7.04
N LYS A 293 2.26 -17.04 -7.23
CA LYS A 293 1.53 -16.43 -8.36
C LYS A 293 0.03 -16.75 -8.42
N SER A 294 -0.62 -16.97 -7.29
CA SER A 294 -2.08 -17.03 -7.26
C SER A 294 -2.68 -15.64 -7.56
N GLY A 295 -3.80 -15.61 -8.29
CA GLY A 295 -4.48 -14.38 -8.63
C GLY A 295 -5.11 -13.69 -7.41
N ALA A 296 -5.34 -12.39 -7.49
CA ALA A 296 -6.17 -11.67 -6.54
C ALA A 296 -7.61 -12.23 -6.58
N SER A 297 -8.31 -12.20 -5.46
CA SER A 297 -9.72 -12.62 -5.32
C SER A 297 -9.98 -14.13 -5.40
N SER A 298 -8.96 -14.99 -5.26
CA SER A 298 -9.18 -16.43 -5.09
C SER A 298 -9.43 -16.75 -3.61
N GLU A 299 -10.46 -17.52 -3.33
CA GLU A 299 -10.76 -18.01 -1.99
C GLU A 299 -10.03 -19.34 -1.75
N ILE A 300 -9.29 -19.40 -0.64
CA ILE A 300 -8.57 -20.62 -0.25
C ILE A 300 -9.18 -21.13 1.05
N THR A 301 -9.74 -22.32 1.02
CA THR A 301 -10.32 -22.98 2.18
C THR A 301 -9.48 -24.19 2.54
N LEU A 302 -8.89 -24.20 3.74
CA LEU A 302 -8.24 -25.37 4.34
C LEU A 302 -9.09 -25.83 5.52
N GLN A 303 -9.58 -27.06 5.49
CA GLN A 303 -10.53 -27.54 6.51
C GLN A 303 -10.38 -29.03 6.79
N GLY A 304 -10.86 -29.47 7.95
CA GLY A 304 -11.07 -30.88 8.24
C GLY A 304 -12.38 -31.41 7.65
N SER A 305 -12.49 -32.71 7.48
CA SER A 305 -13.74 -33.39 7.09
C SER A 305 -14.83 -33.21 8.16
N ALA A 306 -16.09 -33.34 7.77
CA ALA A 306 -17.21 -33.16 8.68
C ALA A 306 -17.14 -34.11 9.89
N GLY A 307 -17.24 -33.54 11.10
CA GLY A 307 -17.20 -34.26 12.36
C GLY A 307 -15.84 -34.27 13.08
N THR A 308 -14.82 -33.56 12.53
CA THR A 308 -13.56 -33.32 13.24
C THR A 308 -13.74 -32.24 14.31
N THR A 309 -13.19 -32.53 15.52
CA THR A 309 -13.01 -31.54 16.59
C THR A 309 -11.60 -30.95 16.56
N ASP A 310 -10.68 -31.64 15.91
CA ASP A 310 -9.29 -31.23 15.72
C ASP A 310 -9.13 -30.56 14.35
N GLY A 311 -8.22 -29.63 14.24
CA GLY A 311 -8.02 -28.82 13.05
C GLY A 311 -6.57 -28.41 12.86
N ILE A 312 -6.35 -27.39 12.06
CA ILE A 312 -5.04 -26.80 11.83
C ILE A 312 -4.77 -25.82 12.96
N GLU A 313 -3.71 -26.06 13.73
CA GLU A 313 -3.32 -25.19 14.85
C GLU A 313 -2.27 -24.15 14.42
N LYS A 314 -1.46 -24.47 13.41
CA LYS A 314 -0.44 -23.57 12.88
C LYS A 314 -0.53 -23.49 11.35
N LEU A 315 -0.62 -22.29 10.85
CA LEU A 315 -0.59 -22.04 9.41
C LEU A 315 0.61 -21.19 9.04
N PHE A 316 1.42 -21.68 8.11
CA PHE A 316 2.55 -20.96 7.54
C PHE A 316 2.23 -20.59 6.09
N VAL A 317 2.11 -19.30 5.81
CA VAL A 317 1.80 -18.78 4.47
C VAL A 317 3.03 -18.11 3.87
N SER A 318 3.42 -18.56 2.69
CA SER A 318 4.49 -17.97 1.90
C SER A 318 3.94 -17.28 0.66
N THR A 319 4.39 -16.06 0.39
CA THR A 319 4.06 -15.28 -0.81
C THR A 319 5.27 -15.13 -1.71
N SER A 320 5.76 -16.23 -2.27
CA SER A 320 7.06 -16.31 -2.95
C SER A 320 7.06 -15.90 -4.43
N GLY A 321 5.92 -15.72 -5.07
CA GLY A 321 5.81 -15.63 -6.52
C GLY A 321 6.46 -14.42 -7.19
N GLY A 322 7.28 -14.66 -8.21
CA GLY A 322 7.78 -13.64 -9.12
C GLY A 322 6.75 -13.24 -10.18
N GLY A 323 6.01 -12.18 -10.00
CA GLY A 323 4.99 -11.66 -10.91
C GLY A 323 4.08 -10.67 -10.18
N ASN A 324 3.18 -9.98 -10.87
CA ASN A 324 2.18 -9.10 -10.26
C ASN A 324 1.14 -9.94 -9.48
N SER A 325 1.56 -10.63 -8.44
CA SER A 325 0.64 -11.28 -7.55
C SER A 325 0.04 -10.22 -6.64
N SER A 326 -1.08 -9.72 -7.02
CA SER A 326 -2.02 -9.06 -6.14
C SER A 326 -2.43 -10.01 -5.00
N ALA A 327 -2.93 -9.41 -3.95
CA ALA A 327 -3.46 -10.04 -2.76
C ALA A 327 -4.10 -11.42 -3.00
N SER A 328 -3.69 -12.39 -2.19
CA SER A 328 -4.36 -13.67 -2.06
C SER A 328 -5.32 -13.61 -0.88
N PHE A 329 -6.50 -14.18 -1.03
CA PHE A 329 -7.54 -14.22 0.00
C PHE A 329 -7.58 -15.61 0.61
N ILE A 330 -7.47 -15.69 1.93
CA ILE A 330 -7.68 -16.94 2.68
C ILE A 330 -9.02 -16.80 3.39
N LYS A 331 -9.95 -17.70 3.08
CA LYS A 331 -11.26 -17.77 3.72
C LYS A 331 -11.34 -19.06 4.51
N ALA A 332 -11.81 -18.98 5.72
CA ALA A 332 -12.04 -20.09 6.63
C ALA A 332 -10.84 -21.00 6.87
N LEU A 333 -10.22 -20.79 8.00
CA LEU A 333 -9.26 -21.69 8.62
C LEU A 333 -9.99 -22.36 9.77
N GLY A 334 -10.29 -23.64 9.67
CA GLY A 334 -10.93 -24.35 10.77
C GLY A 334 -11.71 -25.58 10.34
N ALA A 335 -12.19 -26.32 11.33
CA ALA A 335 -13.07 -27.48 11.11
C ALA A 335 -14.40 -27.02 10.48
N SER A 336 -14.91 -27.83 9.56
CA SER A 336 -16.27 -27.68 9.04
C SER A 336 -17.27 -27.71 10.20
N GLY A 337 -17.73 -26.56 10.68
CA GLY A 337 -18.76 -26.49 11.71
C GLY A 337 -18.54 -25.58 12.89
N GLY A 338 -17.50 -24.73 12.89
CA GLY A 338 -17.67 -23.55 13.68
C GLY A 338 -16.69 -23.15 14.78
N ASN A 339 -15.63 -23.89 15.12
CA ASN A 339 -14.63 -23.34 16.02
C ASN A 339 -13.25 -23.54 15.40
N SER A 340 -12.53 -22.44 15.23
CA SER A 340 -11.13 -22.48 14.81
C SER A 340 -10.29 -23.20 15.84
N THR A 341 -9.33 -23.98 15.38
CA THR A 341 -8.29 -24.58 16.20
C THR A 341 -6.96 -23.86 16.09
N LEU A 342 -6.91 -22.83 15.25
CA LEU A 342 -5.70 -22.08 14.96
C LEU A 342 -5.19 -21.36 16.21
N THR A 343 -3.89 -21.45 16.47
CA THR A 343 -3.19 -20.75 17.56
C THR A 343 -2.09 -19.83 17.01
N GLU A 344 -1.52 -20.18 15.85
CA GLU A 344 -0.43 -19.44 15.24
C GLU A 344 -0.65 -19.28 13.71
N PHE A 345 -0.51 -18.07 13.24
CA PHE A 345 -0.55 -17.73 11.82
C PHE A 345 0.73 -17.02 11.42
N HIS A 346 1.57 -17.66 10.64
CA HIS A 346 2.86 -17.15 10.20
C HIS A 346 2.83 -16.77 8.73
N ILE A 347 3.38 -15.61 8.40
CA ILE A 347 3.38 -15.06 7.05
C ILE A 347 4.80 -14.67 6.66
N SER A 348 5.21 -15.07 5.46
CA SER A 348 6.51 -14.74 4.89
C SER A 348 6.42 -14.35 3.43
N GLY A 349 7.49 -13.74 2.90
CA GLY A 349 7.63 -13.46 1.47
C GLY A 349 7.52 -11.98 1.09
N ALA A 350 7.71 -11.72 -0.21
CA ALA A 350 7.89 -10.38 -0.73
C ALA A 350 6.62 -9.76 -1.34
N LYS A 351 5.50 -10.46 -1.34
CA LYS A 351 4.24 -9.97 -1.93
C LYS A 351 3.22 -9.69 -0.83
N LYS A 352 2.39 -8.70 -1.08
CA LYS A 352 1.32 -8.35 -0.15
C LYS A 352 0.33 -9.51 0.00
N LEU A 353 0.08 -9.92 1.24
CA LEU A 353 -1.01 -10.83 1.58
C LEU A 353 -2.20 -10.04 2.09
N THR A 354 -3.38 -10.31 1.54
CA THR A 354 -4.64 -9.80 2.08
C THR A 354 -5.55 -10.96 2.45
N VAL A 355 -6.02 -10.97 3.69
CA VAL A 355 -7.00 -11.93 4.20
C VAL A 355 -8.26 -11.17 4.54
N THR A 356 -9.32 -11.37 3.77
CA THR A 356 -10.58 -10.62 3.91
C THR A 356 -11.53 -11.21 4.95
N THR A 357 -11.39 -12.50 5.26
CA THR A 357 -12.14 -13.13 6.34
C THR A 357 -11.37 -12.94 7.65
N ALA A 358 -12.05 -12.54 8.70
CA ALA A 358 -11.43 -12.41 10.01
C ALA A 358 -10.83 -13.74 10.47
N ILE A 359 -9.59 -13.68 10.94
CA ILE A 359 -8.87 -14.84 11.45
C ILE A 359 -9.48 -15.20 12.81
N ASP A 360 -9.92 -16.45 12.93
CA ASP A 360 -10.55 -17.01 14.13
C ASP A 360 -9.56 -17.94 14.84
N PHE A 361 -9.27 -17.70 16.10
CA PHE A 361 -8.33 -18.47 16.89
C PHE A 361 -9.03 -19.40 17.90
N ALA A 362 -8.35 -20.45 18.31
CA ALA A 362 -8.88 -21.46 19.22
C ALA A 362 -9.20 -20.87 20.61
N GLY A 363 -10.37 -21.23 21.16
CA GLY A 363 -10.67 -21.06 22.58
C GLY A 363 -11.25 -19.71 23.00
N THR A 364 -11.80 -18.92 22.09
CA THR A 364 -12.33 -17.58 22.37
C THR A 364 -13.76 -17.54 22.88
N ALA A 365 -14.33 -18.61 23.38
CA ALA A 365 -15.55 -18.49 24.18
C ALA A 365 -15.25 -17.59 25.40
N SER A 366 -15.96 -16.48 25.51
CA SER A 366 -15.79 -15.38 26.48
C SER A 366 -15.23 -15.84 27.84
N GLY A 367 -13.97 -15.48 28.09
CA GLY A 367 -13.27 -15.76 29.35
C GLY A 367 -12.09 -16.73 29.30
N ALA A 368 -11.75 -17.31 28.15
CA ALA A 368 -10.52 -18.08 27.98
C ALA A 368 -9.35 -17.15 27.65
N LEU A 369 -8.25 -17.27 28.39
CA LEU A 369 -7.01 -16.48 28.21
C LEU A 369 -6.11 -17.03 27.07
N THR A 370 -6.69 -17.63 26.04
CA THR A 370 -5.92 -18.07 24.88
C THR A 370 -5.64 -16.88 23.99
N THR A 371 -4.39 -16.70 23.65
CA THR A 371 -3.93 -15.62 22.77
C THR A 371 -3.53 -16.22 21.43
N GLY A 372 -4.13 -15.75 20.35
CA GLY A 372 -3.71 -16.09 19.00
C GLY A 372 -2.47 -15.29 18.61
N THR A 373 -1.56 -15.89 17.88
CA THR A 373 -0.37 -15.20 17.37
C THR A 373 -0.43 -15.06 15.87
N ILE A 374 -0.27 -13.84 15.38
CA ILE A 374 -0.06 -13.54 13.96
C ILE A 374 1.36 -12.99 13.82
N SER A 375 2.21 -13.68 13.10
CA SER A 375 3.58 -13.26 12.84
C SER A 375 3.81 -13.05 11.36
N ALA A 376 3.98 -11.82 10.95
CA ALA A 376 4.42 -11.43 9.61
C ALA A 376 5.88 -10.94 9.60
N ALA A 377 6.67 -11.27 10.64
CA ALA A 377 8.04 -10.79 10.81
C ALA A 377 8.97 -11.09 9.62
N GLU A 378 8.67 -12.13 8.85
CA GLU A 378 9.40 -12.52 7.64
C GLU A 378 8.74 -11.99 6.34
N SER A 379 7.67 -11.20 6.44
CA SER A 379 7.02 -10.56 5.30
C SER A 379 7.70 -9.24 4.95
N THR A 380 8.08 -9.09 3.70
CA THR A 380 8.58 -7.81 3.16
C THR A 380 7.57 -7.14 2.23
N GLY A 381 6.50 -7.83 1.87
CA GLY A 381 5.45 -7.34 0.96
C GLY A 381 4.28 -6.64 1.66
N GLY A 382 4.24 -6.68 2.97
CA GLY A 382 3.14 -6.19 3.79
C GLY A 382 1.96 -7.15 3.89
N VAL A 383 1.13 -6.97 4.92
CA VAL A 383 -0.08 -7.76 5.15
C VAL A 383 -1.30 -6.87 5.40
N ALA A 384 -2.48 -7.36 5.02
CA ALA A 384 -3.75 -6.74 5.39
C ALA A 384 -4.69 -7.83 5.92
N LEU A 385 -4.93 -7.82 7.21
CA LEU A 385 -5.58 -8.88 7.96
C LEU A 385 -6.70 -8.32 8.83
N ALA A 386 -7.63 -9.20 9.22
CA ALA A 386 -8.63 -8.88 10.24
C ALA A 386 -8.63 -9.98 11.31
N ALA A 387 -8.79 -9.60 12.58
CA ALA A 387 -9.00 -10.51 13.70
C ALA A 387 -10.49 -10.62 14.02
N THR A 388 -10.93 -11.79 14.49
CA THR A 388 -12.30 -11.97 14.96
C THR A 388 -12.54 -11.14 16.22
N ALA A 389 -13.68 -10.49 16.31
CA ALA A 389 -14.01 -9.63 17.45
C ALA A 389 -14.03 -10.39 18.79
N GLY A 390 -13.35 -9.85 19.80
CA GLY A 390 -13.31 -10.38 21.17
C GLY A 390 -12.23 -11.43 21.42
N GLU A 391 -11.38 -11.69 20.45
CA GLU A 391 -10.19 -12.55 20.62
C GLU A 391 -9.00 -11.74 21.12
N ASN A 392 -8.11 -12.40 21.87
CA ASN A 392 -6.83 -11.79 22.23
C ASN A 392 -5.80 -12.13 21.15
N VAL A 393 -5.16 -11.13 20.59
CA VAL A 393 -4.25 -11.29 19.45
C VAL A 393 -2.91 -10.61 19.72
N VAL A 394 -1.84 -11.34 19.50
CA VAL A 394 -0.49 -10.80 19.35
C VAL A 394 -0.16 -10.71 17.86
N PHE A 395 -0.07 -9.51 17.35
CA PHE A 395 0.34 -9.25 15.96
C PHE A 395 1.77 -8.72 15.93
N VAL A 396 2.58 -9.33 15.06
CA VAL A 396 3.95 -8.88 14.76
C VAL A 396 4.05 -8.71 13.25
N GLY A 397 4.19 -7.49 12.79
CA GLY A 397 4.40 -7.11 11.40
C GLY A 397 5.81 -7.39 10.90
N GLY A 398 6.04 -7.15 9.62
CA GLY A 398 7.31 -7.37 8.94
C GLY A 398 8.07 -6.09 8.61
N SER A 399 8.54 -6.00 7.37
CA SER A 399 9.18 -4.77 6.86
C SER A 399 8.37 -4.11 5.73
N GLY A 400 7.20 -4.62 5.42
CA GLY A 400 6.25 -4.01 4.49
C GLY A 400 5.25 -3.12 5.24
N ASN A 401 4.35 -2.47 4.51
CA ASN A 401 3.26 -1.72 5.13
C ASN A 401 2.16 -2.69 5.56
N ASP A 402 1.99 -2.86 6.86
CA ASP A 402 1.11 -3.84 7.46
C ASP A 402 -0.19 -3.22 7.98
N SER A 403 -1.27 -3.97 7.92
CA SER A 403 -2.56 -3.53 8.42
C SER A 403 -3.27 -4.65 9.14
N ILE A 404 -3.71 -4.40 10.37
CA ILE A 404 -4.57 -5.31 11.12
C ILE A 404 -5.85 -4.61 11.56
N ASP A 405 -6.99 -5.26 11.30
CA ASP A 405 -8.32 -4.79 11.68
C ASP A 405 -8.85 -5.62 12.86
N PHE A 406 -8.99 -4.98 14.01
CA PHE A 406 -9.55 -5.59 15.22
C PHE A 406 -11.07 -5.43 15.31
N THR A 407 -11.67 -4.72 14.35
CA THR A 407 -13.09 -4.37 14.44
C THR A 407 -13.45 -3.77 15.81
N THR A 408 -14.31 -4.42 16.59
CA THR A 408 -14.71 -4.01 17.95
C THR A 408 -13.90 -4.67 19.05
N GLY A 409 -12.90 -5.48 18.71
CA GLY A 409 -12.28 -6.45 19.62
C GLY A 409 -11.02 -6.02 20.34
N PHE A 410 -10.40 -4.89 19.97
CA PHE A 410 -9.12 -4.48 20.58
C PHE A 410 -9.25 -4.21 22.10
N ASN A 411 -8.47 -4.92 22.88
CA ASN A 411 -8.56 -4.94 24.32
C ASN A 411 -7.18 -4.99 25.01
N VAL A 412 -7.15 -4.99 26.34
CA VAL A 412 -5.91 -4.94 27.17
C VAL A 412 -4.94 -6.12 26.97
N TYR A 413 -5.41 -7.22 26.42
CA TYR A 413 -4.63 -8.43 26.20
C TYR A 413 -4.05 -8.51 24.78
N ASP A 414 -4.43 -7.59 23.90
CA ASP A 414 -3.90 -7.50 22.55
C ASP A 414 -2.54 -6.82 22.53
N SER A 415 -1.74 -7.15 21.56
CA SER A 415 -0.53 -6.39 21.26
C SER A 415 -0.29 -6.30 19.77
N VAL A 416 0.13 -5.15 19.32
CA VAL A 416 0.50 -4.85 17.94
C VAL A 416 1.91 -4.31 17.92
N ASP A 417 2.77 -4.99 17.17
CA ASP A 417 4.06 -4.48 16.74
C ASP A 417 4.02 -4.41 15.22
N GLY A 418 3.94 -3.22 14.65
CA GLY A 418 3.84 -3.02 13.19
C GLY A 418 5.10 -3.45 12.43
N GLY A 419 6.27 -3.36 13.10
CA GLY A 419 7.55 -3.71 12.49
C GLY A 419 8.23 -2.52 11.83
N ALA A 420 8.60 -2.67 10.58
CA ALA A 420 9.15 -1.58 9.79
C ALA A 420 8.26 -1.32 8.57
N GLY A 421 8.04 -0.07 8.25
CA GLY A 421 7.13 0.33 7.17
C GLY A 421 6.26 1.50 7.60
N THR A 422 5.10 1.60 7.02
CA THR A 422 4.01 2.46 7.49
C THR A 422 2.82 1.58 7.80
N ASP A 423 2.57 1.39 9.08
CA ASP A 423 1.69 0.35 9.57
C ASP A 423 0.39 0.92 10.12
N THR A 424 -0.68 0.16 9.94
CA THR A 424 -2.04 0.60 10.28
C THR A 424 -2.74 -0.38 11.19
N ILE A 425 -3.23 0.11 12.32
CA ILE A 425 -4.23 -0.59 13.12
C ILE A 425 -5.61 -0.01 12.82
N LYS A 426 -6.61 -0.88 12.60
CA LYS A 426 -7.99 -0.47 12.35
C LYS A 426 -8.88 -0.89 13.49
N LEU A 427 -9.74 0.04 13.92
CA LEU A 427 -10.70 -0.16 15.00
C LEU A 427 -12.08 0.34 14.54
N SER A 428 -13.15 -0.35 14.91
CA SER A 428 -14.52 0.07 14.57
C SER A 428 -15.52 -0.25 15.68
N GLY A 429 -16.71 0.29 15.60
CA GLY A 429 -17.85 -0.11 16.40
C GLY A 429 -17.87 0.35 17.86
N ALA A 430 -16.98 1.23 18.30
CA ALA A 430 -17.05 1.87 19.61
C ALA A 430 -17.06 3.40 19.50
N ALA A 431 -17.83 4.06 20.35
CA ALA A 431 -17.91 5.53 20.40
C ALA A 431 -16.68 6.18 21.07
N SER A 432 -15.84 5.41 21.76
CA SER A 432 -14.66 5.94 22.44
C SER A 432 -13.55 4.93 22.56
N TRP A 433 -12.36 5.37 22.21
CA TRP A 433 -11.11 4.59 22.26
C TRP A 433 -10.08 5.32 23.13
N ALA A 434 -9.91 4.86 24.38
CA ALA A 434 -8.84 5.35 25.27
C ALA A 434 -7.64 4.42 25.15
N LEU A 435 -6.76 4.65 24.18
CA LEU A 435 -5.68 3.73 23.80
C LEU A 435 -4.73 3.40 24.95
N SER A 436 -4.50 4.33 25.87
CA SER A 436 -3.64 4.10 27.04
C SER A 436 -4.16 3.04 28.02
N SER A 437 -5.43 2.68 27.92
CA SER A 437 -6.08 1.65 28.74
C SER A 437 -6.29 0.32 28.01
N LEU A 438 -5.85 0.23 26.78
CA LEU A 438 -5.96 -0.95 25.91
C LEU A 438 -4.61 -1.68 25.81
N GLY A 439 -4.48 -2.56 24.84
CA GLY A 439 -3.27 -3.32 24.58
C GLY A 439 -2.06 -2.50 24.11
N SER A 440 -0.93 -3.15 23.95
CA SER A 440 0.30 -2.49 23.51
C SER A 440 0.27 -2.23 22.00
N ILE A 441 0.63 -1.01 21.59
CA ILE A 441 0.83 -0.62 20.19
C ILE A 441 2.25 -0.06 20.06
N THR A 442 3.07 -0.69 19.23
CA THR A 442 4.46 -0.29 18.97
C THR A 442 4.74 -0.34 17.47
N ASN A 443 5.67 0.47 17.00
CA ASN A 443 6.10 0.51 15.59
C ASN A 443 4.90 0.54 14.61
N THR A 444 3.90 1.37 14.93
CA THR A 444 2.68 1.54 14.13
C THR A 444 2.42 3.03 14.02
N GLU A 445 2.29 3.54 12.81
CA GLU A 445 2.20 4.97 12.54
C GLU A 445 0.77 5.45 12.46
N ILE A 446 -0.15 4.59 11.99
CA ILE A 446 -1.51 4.97 11.65
C ILE A 446 -2.53 4.19 12.48
N LEU A 447 -3.39 4.92 13.15
CA LEU A 447 -4.65 4.40 13.69
C LEU A 447 -5.78 4.83 12.76
N GLN A 448 -6.53 3.88 12.24
CA GLN A 448 -7.77 4.13 11.51
C GLN A 448 -8.96 3.75 12.38
N VAL A 449 -9.91 4.66 12.56
CA VAL A 449 -11.10 4.43 13.38
C VAL A 449 -12.35 4.65 12.54
N GLU A 450 -13.23 3.65 12.53
CA GLU A 450 -14.58 3.77 11.99
C GLU A 450 -15.57 4.06 13.13
N GLY A 451 -16.35 5.10 12.97
CA GLY A 451 -17.39 5.50 13.92
C GLY A 451 -18.55 4.52 14.00
N THR A 452 -19.36 4.66 15.05
CA THR A 452 -20.65 3.98 15.18
C THR A 452 -21.77 4.84 14.66
N SER A 453 -22.72 4.25 13.95
CA SER A 453 -23.95 4.90 13.50
C SER A 453 -24.68 5.66 14.65
N GLY A 454 -24.93 6.96 14.45
CA GLY A 454 -25.68 7.83 15.35
C GLY A 454 -24.96 8.34 16.60
N GLY A 455 -23.64 8.19 16.69
CA GLY A 455 -22.85 8.67 17.84
C GLY A 455 -21.49 9.24 17.45
N GLY A 456 -21.01 10.26 18.16
CA GLY A 456 -19.66 10.80 17.94
C GLY A 456 -18.57 9.79 18.26
N THR A 457 -17.42 9.93 17.60
CA THR A 457 -16.24 9.08 17.81
C THR A 457 -15.14 9.84 18.54
N THR A 458 -14.67 9.31 19.67
CA THR A 458 -13.60 9.90 20.46
C THR A 458 -12.40 8.98 20.53
N VAL A 459 -11.23 9.49 20.20
CA VAL A 459 -9.94 8.82 20.36
C VAL A 459 -9.09 9.61 21.35
N THR A 460 -8.69 8.98 22.46
CA THR A 460 -7.65 9.51 23.34
C THR A 460 -6.37 8.77 23.04
N LYS A 461 -5.40 9.48 22.46
CA LYS A 461 -4.15 8.90 21.95
C LYS A 461 -3.29 8.31 23.08
N MET A 462 -2.61 7.22 22.78
CA MET A 462 -1.56 6.66 23.62
C MET A 462 -0.25 7.43 23.41
N ASP A 463 0.51 7.63 24.48
CA ASP A 463 1.82 8.30 24.44
C ASP A 463 2.92 7.38 23.89
N THR A 464 2.74 6.86 22.68
CA THR A 464 3.76 6.11 21.97
C THR A 464 4.48 7.00 20.97
N ALA A 465 5.77 6.79 20.79
CA ALA A 465 6.57 7.61 19.88
C ALA A 465 6.25 7.35 18.40
N THR A 466 5.70 6.19 18.09
CA THR A 466 5.50 5.74 16.70
C THR A 466 4.14 6.09 16.12
N LEU A 467 3.07 6.12 16.94
CA LEU A 467 1.74 6.48 16.48
C LEU A 467 1.66 8.00 16.22
N THR A 468 1.65 8.39 14.96
CA THR A 468 1.69 9.80 14.53
C THR A 468 0.43 10.26 13.79
N THR A 469 -0.40 9.33 13.34
CA THR A 469 -1.58 9.63 12.52
C THR A 469 -2.82 8.93 13.05
N ILE A 470 -3.92 9.67 13.17
CA ILE A 470 -5.25 9.14 13.48
C ILE A 470 -6.16 9.48 12.30
N ASN A 471 -6.69 8.46 11.62
CA ASN A 471 -7.65 8.62 10.55
C ASN A 471 -9.05 8.22 11.03
N PHE A 472 -9.99 9.13 10.97
CA PHE A 472 -11.41 8.85 11.13
C PHE A 472 -12.02 8.51 9.79
N VAL A 473 -12.73 7.39 9.72
CA VAL A 473 -13.46 6.95 8.52
C VAL A 473 -14.95 7.12 8.79
N GLU A 474 -15.56 8.05 8.06
CA GLU A 474 -16.99 8.34 8.15
C GLU A 474 -17.76 7.48 7.15
N ASN A 475 -18.48 6.49 7.69
CA ASN A 475 -19.32 5.59 6.90
C ASN A 475 -20.83 5.80 7.17
N ASP A 476 -21.19 6.76 8.05
CA ASP A 476 -22.55 6.98 8.52
C ASP A 476 -23.26 8.08 7.72
N THR A 477 -24.58 8.04 7.78
CA THR A 477 -25.46 9.04 7.16
C THR A 477 -25.85 10.19 8.10
N ASP A 478 -25.36 10.18 9.34
CA ASP A 478 -25.66 11.20 10.35
C ASP A 478 -24.44 12.10 10.59
N THR A 479 -24.68 13.38 10.84
CA THR A 479 -23.65 14.35 11.24
C THR A 479 -23.06 13.97 12.60
N GLN A 480 -21.78 13.61 12.66
CA GLN A 480 -21.12 13.13 13.88
C GLN A 480 -20.08 14.11 14.41
N ALA A 481 -19.86 14.06 15.74
CA ALA A 481 -18.73 14.75 16.36
C ALA A 481 -17.51 13.82 16.43
N LEU A 482 -16.37 14.25 15.89
CA LEU A 482 -15.11 13.53 15.95
C LEU A 482 -14.16 14.22 16.91
N THR A 483 -13.56 13.46 17.82
CA THR A 483 -12.62 14.04 18.80
C THR A 483 -11.32 13.23 18.81
N ALA A 484 -10.19 13.89 18.59
CA ALA A 484 -8.86 13.35 18.85
C ALA A 484 -8.19 14.16 19.96
N SER A 485 -7.88 13.50 21.08
CA SER A 485 -7.25 14.12 22.24
C SER A 485 -5.93 13.47 22.62
N ASP A 486 -5.16 14.11 23.48
CA ASP A 486 -3.82 13.69 23.90
C ASP A 486 -2.83 13.60 22.72
N LEU A 487 -3.05 14.38 21.67
CA LEU A 487 -2.16 14.49 20.52
C LEU A 487 -0.81 15.10 20.94
N LYS A 488 0.24 14.84 20.16
CA LYS A 488 1.53 15.52 20.27
C LYS A 488 1.69 16.55 19.16
N ALA A 489 2.46 17.56 19.41
CA ALA A 489 2.87 18.49 18.37
C ALA A 489 3.54 17.73 17.21
N GLY A 490 3.07 17.98 15.98
CA GLY A 490 3.48 17.26 14.78
C GLY A 490 2.63 16.05 14.40
N ASP A 491 1.67 15.65 15.22
CA ASP A 491 0.73 14.59 14.85
C ASP A 491 -0.20 15.02 13.72
N SER A 492 -0.76 14.01 13.03
CA SER A 492 -1.70 14.16 11.94
C SER A 492 -3.06 13.55 12.28
N VAL A 493 -4.13 14.22 11.88
CA VAL A 493 -5.49 13.69 11.91
C VAL A 493 -6.04 13.71 10.48
N GLY A 494 -6.53 12.57 10.01
CA GLY A 494 -7.17 12.42 8.71
C GLY A 494 -8.68 12.24 8.84
N ILE A 495 -9.44 12.86 7.95
CA ILE A 495 -10.87 12.63 7.80
C ILE A 495 -11.09 11.99 6.43
N ILE A 496 -11.56 10.76 6.45
CA ILE A 496 -11.88 9.97 5.26
C ILE A 496 -13.40 9.82 5.20
N GLN A 497 -14.02 10.51 4.27
CA GLN A 497 -15.47 10.52 4.14
C GLN A 497 -15.92 9.54 3.05
N ASN A 498 -16.74 8.56 3.42
CA ASN A 498 -17.23 7.51 2.51
C ASN A 498 -18.73 7.65 2.19
N ASN A 499 -19.40 8.69 2.66
CA ASN A 499 -20.82 8.89 2.44
C ASN A 499 -21.18 10.39 2.31
N ALA A 500 -22.49 10.70 2.17
CA ALA A 500 -22.98 12.05 1.88
C ALA A 500 -23.18 12.95 3.13
N SER A 501 -22.84 12.47 4.32
CA SER A 501 -22.98 13.25 5.55
C SER A 501 -21.64 13.78 6.01
N GLU A 502 -21.58 15.05 6.38
CA GLU A 502 -20.39 15.69 6.88
C GLU A 502 -20.24 15.50 8.39
N PRO A 503 -19.00 15.35 8.93
CA PRO A 503 -18.78 15.49 10.36
C PRO A 503 -19.24 16.87 10.84
N GLY A 504 -20.03 16.91 11.91
CA GLY A 504 -20.47 18.18 12.47
C GLY A 504 -19.30 18.93 13.09
N THR A 505 -18.82 18.49 14.25
CA THR A 505 -17.68 19.10 14.93
C THR A 505 -16.48 18.14 14.94
N VAL A 506 -15.33 18.61 14.50
CA VAL A 506 -14.04 17.93 14.65
C VAL A 506 -13.25 18.67 15.73
N THR A 507 -12.95 18.00 16.84
CA THR A 507 -12.18 18.57 17.94
C THR A 507 -10.79 17.94 18.02
N LEU A 508 -9.75 18.78 17.96
CA LEU A 508 -8.36 18.35 18.07
C LEU A 508 -7.71 18.97 19.30
N GLY A 509 -7.14 18.13 20.18
CA GLY A 509 -6.53 18.59 21.43
C GLY A 509 -5.17 17.99 21.70
N LEU A 510 -4.18 18.84 22.02
CA LEU A 510 -2.86 18.42 22.44
C LEU A 510 -2.86 17.93 23.90
N LYS A 511 -2.00 16.96 24.19
CA LYS A 511 -1.73 16.51 25.56
C LYS A 511 -0.96 17.56 26.37
N ASP A 512 -0.02 18.21 25.74
CA ASP A 512 0.75 19.32 26.29
C ASP A 512 0.70 20.49 25.31
N ALA A 513 -0.07 21.49 25.68
CA ALA A 513 -0.30 22.72 24.93
C ALA A 513 0.41 23.92 25.57
N SER A 514 1.49 23.68 26.32
CA SER A 514 2.25 24.74 27.00
C SER A 514 3.37 25.32 26.15
N GLY A 515 3.55 24.80 24.92
CA GLY A 515 4.52 25.27 23.95
C GLY A 515 4.19 26.65 23.38
N SER A 516 4.98 27.13 22.46
CA SER A 516 4.74 28.34 21.68
C SER A 516 4.97 28.12 20.19
N ALA A 517 5.07 26.87 19.78
CA ALA A 517 5.26 26.43 18.40
C ALA A 517 4.60 25.06 18.17
N ASP A 518 3.49 24.82 18.81
CA ASP A 518 2.76 23.57 18.68
C ASP A 518 2.04 23.51 17.34
N SER A 519 2.16 22.36 16.65
CA SER A 519 1.58 22.19 15.32
C SER A 519 0.79 20.89 15.23
N LEU A 520 -0.30 20.90 14.47
CA LEU A 520 -1.02 19.71 14.04
C LEU A 520 -1.24 19.73 12.53
N THR A 521 -1.40 18.54 11.97
CA THR A 521 -1.80 18.39 10.57
C THR A 521 -3.20 17.78 10.49
N LEU A 522 -4.09 18.44 9.77
CA LEU A 522 -5.42 17.93 9.40
C LEU A 522 -5.40 17.58 7.91
N THR A 523 -5.67 16.33 7.58
CA THR A 523 -5.78 15.87 6.19
C THR A 523 -7.24 15.57 5.88
N LEU A 524 -7.77 16.20 4.85
CA LEU A 524 -9.09 15.95 4.31
C LEU A 524 -8.95 15.13 3.04
N TYR A 525 -9.58 13.96 3.02
CA TYR A 525 -9.57 13.09 1.86
C TYR A 525 -10.93 13.18 1.15
N GLY A 526 -10.99 13.96 0.09
CA GLY A 526 -12.15 14.05 -0.79
C GLY A 526 -12.44 12.71 -1.48
N GLN A 527 -13.69 12.45 -1.80
CA GLN A 527 -14.08 11.21 -2.47
C GLN A 527 -13.90 11.25 -3.99
N ASP A 528 -13.72 10.06 -4.56
CA ASP A 528 -13.75 9.82 -6.00
C ASP A 528 -15.11 10.23 -6.61
N ALA A 529 -15.09 11.00 -7.69
CA ALA A 529 -16.26 11.52 -8.41
C ALA A 529 -17.24 10.46 -8.96
N ALA A 530 -16.98 9.16 -8.72
CA ALA A 530 -17.90 8.09 -9.07
C ALA A 530 -19.11 8.00 -8.12
N ILE A 531 -19.04 8.65 -6.95
CA ILE A 531 -20.13 8.72 -5.98
C ILE A 531 -20.57 10.20 -5.95
N ALA A 532 -21.72 10.51 -6.53
CA ALA A 532 -22.28 11.85 -6.48
C ALA A 532 -22.70 12.18 -5.03
N LEU A 533 -21.76 12.59 -4.21
CA LEU A 533 -22.00 13.09 -2.87
C LEU A 533 -21.94 14.62 -2.91
N ALA A 534 -22.91 15.25 -2.26
CA ALA A 534 -22.85 16.68 -1.97
C ALA A 534 -21.77 16.86 -0.88
N ASP A 535 -20.89 17.73 -0.98
CA ASP A 535 -19.92 18.25 0.00
C ASP A 535 -19.16 17.21 0.87
N ASN A 536 -17.84 17.23 0.79
CA ASN A 536 -16.94 16.59 1.75
C ASN A 536 -16.46 17.69 2.72
N GLY A 537 -17.05 17.75 3.92
CA GLY A 537 -16.83 18.90 4.78
C GLY A 537 -16.78 18.62 6.26
N ILE A 538 -16.25 19.56 6.99
CA ILE A 538 -16.34 19.71 8.43
C ILE A 538 -17.16 20.95 8.71
N ASP A 539 -18.24 20.84 9.51
CA ASP A 539 -19.03 21.99 9.89
C ASP A 539 -18.27 22.94 10.82
N ASP A 540 -17.59 22.38 11.82
CA ASP A 540 -16.83 23.15 12.82
C ASP A 540 -15.53 22.40 13.18
N LEU A 541 -14.39 23.01 12.91
CA LEU A 541 -13.08 22.54 13.35
C LEU A 541 -12.68 23.28 14.63
N SER A 542 -12.81 22.59 15.77
CA SER A 542 -12.44 23.14 17.06
C SER A 542 -11.02 22.75 17.44
N ILE A 543 -10.16 23.75 17.56
CA ILE A 543 -8.75 23.57 17.98
C ILE A 543 -8.43 24.54 19.11
N ALA A 544 -7.67 24.08 20.10
CA ALA A 544 -7.28 24.90 21.23
C ALA A 544 -5.76 24.82 21.48
N SER A 545 -5.14 25.99 21.69
CA SER A 545 -3.73 26.11 22.04
C SER A 545 -2.78 25.46 21.03
N ILE A 546 -3.06 25.67 19.76
CA ILE A 546 -2.24 25.23 18.61
C ILE A 546 -1.83 26.47 17.84
N GLU A 547 -0.53 26.71 17.68
CA GLU A 547 0.00 27.89 16.98
C GLU A 547 0.03 27.70 15.48
N THR A 548 0.22 26.46 15.00
CA THR A 548 0.29 26.17 13.56
C THR A 548 -0.65 25.02 13.19
N LEU A 549 -1.59 25.30 12.32
CA LEU A 549 -2.46 24.30 11.69
C LEU A 549 -2.00 24.05 10.26
N ASN A 550 -1.60 22.82 9.96
CA ASN A 550 -1.36 22.40 8.59
C ASN A 550 -2.60 21.68 8.05
N ILE A 551 -3.14 22.15 6.95
CA ILE A 551 -4.30 21.56 6.25
C ILE A 551 -3.81 20.93 4.96
N VAL A 552 -4.13 19.65 4.76
CA VAL A 552 -3.86 18.94 3.51
C VAL A 552 -5.19 18.59 2.87
N SER A 553 -5.45 19.15 1.69
CA SER A 553 -6.63 18.81 0.89
C SER A 553 -6.23 17.85 -0.22
N ASP A 554 -6.62 16.59 -0.06
CA ASP A 554 -6.23 15.51 -0.98
C ASP A 554 -7.44 14.66 -1.34
N VAL A 555 -7.29 13.78 -2.33
CA VAL A 555 -8.32 12.82 -2.75
C VAL A 555 -7.96 11.42 -2.28
N VAL A 556 -8.97 10.61 -1.93
CA VAL A 556 -8.75 9.20 -1.58
C VAL A 556 -8.24 8.46 -2.81
N VAL A 557 -7.04 7.91 -2.73
CA VAL A 557 -6.48 7.03 -3.77
C VAL A 557 -7.11 5.66 -3.65
N THR A 558 -8.16 5.38 -4.41
CA THR A 558 -8.64 4.01 -4.57
C THR A 558 -7.76 3.29 -5.61
N LEU A 559 -7.23 2.14 -5.21
CA LEU A 559 -6.28 1.35 -6.00
C LEU A 559 -6.74 1.13 -7.46
N GLY A 560 -6.05 1.74 -8.42
CA GLY A 560 -6.04 1.32 -9.81
C GLY A 560 -6.73 2.21 -10.85
N ASN A 561 -7.35 3.33 -10.48
CA ASN A 561 -7.91 4.30 -11.44
C ASN A 561 -7.25 5.67 -11.28
N GLU A 562 -7.06 6.38 -12.40
CA GLU A 562 -6.69 7.78 -12.39
C GLU A 562 -7.78 8.57 -11.64
N GLN A 563 -7.37 9.36 -10.69
CA GLN A 563 -8.23 10.13 -9.80
C GLN A 563 -9.09 11.11 -10.59
N LEU A 564 -10.40 10.95 -10.51
CA LEU A 564 -11.34 11.99 -10.89
C LEU A 564 -11.49 12.92 -9.66
N LYS A 565 -10.96 14.13 -9.77
CA LYS A 565 -11.09 15.15 -8.73
C LYS A 565 -12.54 15.53 -8.53
N SER A 566 -12.96 15.70 -7.28
CA SER A 566 -14.27 16.22 -6.95
C SER A 566 -14.43 17.63 -7.53
N THR A 567 -15.58 17.95 -8.10
CA THR A 567 -15.92 19.31 -8.50
C THR A 567 -16.27 20.19 -7.29
N GLU A 568 -16.64 19.56 -6.16
CA GLU A 568 -17.08 20.26 -4.95
C GLU A 568 -15.90 20.59 -4.02
N GLY A 569 -14.94 19.67 -3.85
CA GLY A 569 -13.75 19.85 -3.01
C GLY A 569 -13.96 19.54 -1.53
N ASN A 570 -12.91 19.73 -0.75
CA ASN A 570 -12.93 19.59 0.71
C ASN A 570 -13.34 20.93 1.35
N THR A 571 -14.24 20.88 2.34
CA THR A 571 -14.81 22.08 2.97
C THR A 571 -14.55 22.08 4.50
N ILE A 572 -14.18 23.23 5.05
CA ILE A 572 -14.22 23.52 6.49
C ILE A 572 -15.08 24.77 6.66
N THR A 573 -16.30 24.60 7.15
CA THR A 573 -17.26 25.69 7.21
C THR A 573 -16.89 26.72 8.27
N ASP A 574 -16.29 26.29 9.39
CA ASP A 574 -15.74 27.19 10.41
C ASP A 574 -14.50 26.59 11.07
N ILE A 575 -13.45 27.39 11.22
CA ILE A 575 -12.29 27.08 12.03
C ILE A 575 -12.42 27.87 13.33
N SER A 576 -12.99 27.20 14.35
CA SER A 576 -13.15 27.72 15.70
C SER A 576 -11.84 27.58 16.46
N ALA A 577 -10.91 28.48 16.24
CA ALA A 577 -9.61 28.49 16.90
C ALA A 577 -9.59 29.45 18.09
N ASP A 578 -8.81 29.13 19.11
CA ASP A 578 -8.54 30.09 20.18
C ASP A 578 -7.48 31.14 19.75
N THR A 579 -7.12 31.98 20.69
CA THR A 579 -6.16 33.06 20.44
C THR A 579 -4.71 32.61 20.25
N ALA A 580 -4.40 31.30 20.22
CA ALA A 580 -3.06 30.79 20.01
C ALA A 580 -2.70 30.63 18.54
N LEU A 581 -3.68 30.34 17.67
CA LEU A 581 -3.45 30.09 16.25
C LEU A 581 -2.86 31.31 15.53
N THR A 582 -1.60 31.20 15.11
CA THR A 582 -0.86 32.25 14.41
C THR A 582 -0.67 31.96 12.92
N THR A 583 -0.66 30.67 12.55
CA THR A 583 -0.31 30.24 11.21
C THR A 583 -1.22 29.12 10.73
N ILE A 584 -1.76 29.26 9.53
CA ILE A 584 -2.41 28.19 8.77
C ILE A 584 -1.57 27.95 7.50
N ASN A 585 -1.12 26.72 7.28
CA ASN A 585 -0.50 26.28 6.04
C ASN A 585 -1.45 25.32 5.34
N ALA A 586 -1.82 25.59 4.11
CA ALA A 586 -2.65 24.70 3.30
C ALA A 586 -1.86 24.17 2.11
N SER A 587 -2.02 22.89 1.84
CA SER A 587 -1.38 22.19 0.72
C SER A 587 -2.29 21.10 0.18
N GLY A 588 -1.97 20.58 -1.00
CA GLY A 588 -2.69 19.48 -1.59
C GLY A 588 -3.04 19.67 -3.05
N ASN A 589 -3.74 18.65 -3.57
CA ASN A 589 -4.05 18.58 -5.00
C ASN A 589 -5.56 18.56 -5.27
N ASP A 590 -6.40 18.76 -4.26
CA ASP A 590 -7.84 18.90 -4.38
C ASP A 590 -8.31 20.30 -3.92
N LYS A 591 -9.52 20.71 -4.37
CA LYS A 591 -10.09 22.00 -4.01
C LYS A 591 -10.28 22.13 -2.50
N LEU A 592 -9.98 23.28 -1.95
CA LEU A 592 -10.19 23.58 -0.53
C LEU A 592 -11.11 24.82 -0.38
N ILE A 593 -12.17 24.64 0.39
CA ILE A 593 -13.07 25.71 0.81
C ILE A 593 -12.96 25.83 2.32
N MET A 594 -12.61 27.02 2.84
CA MET A 594 -12.51 27.19 4.31
C MET A 594 -12.94 28.57 4.77
N THR A 595 -13.47 28.61 6.00
CA THR A 595 -13.73 29.86 6.71
C THR A 595 -12.91 29.88 8.01
N VAL A 596 -12.15 30.94 8.20
CA VAL A 596 -11.46 31.22 9.46
C VAL A 596 -12.31 32.19 10.27
N GLY A 597 -12.79 31.71 11.42
CA GLY A 597 -13.68 32.47 12.29
C GLY A 597 -13.02 33.70 12.92
N SER A 598 -13.84 34.58 13.49
CA SER A 598 -13.37 35.82 14.15
C SER A 598 -12.61 35.57 15.46
N GLU A 599 -12.66 34.37 15.97
CA GLU A 599 -12.00 33.92 17.22
C GLU A 599 -10.48 33.79 17.00
N ALA A 600 -10.03 33.53 15.77
CA ALA A 600 -8.60 33.39 15.42
C ALA A 600 -7.87 34.75 15.41
N THR A 601 -7.97 35.50 16.50
CA THR A 601 -7.45 36.88 16.57
C THR A 601 -5.92 37.01 16.53
N ALA A 602 -5.20 35.94 16.76
CA ALA A 602 -3.73 35.89 16.68
C ALA A 602 -3.22 35.48 15.29
N LEU A 603 -4.09 35.12 14.35
CA LEU A 603 -3.66 34.69 13.03
C LEU A 603 -2.93 35.82 12.30
N THR A 604 -1.71 35.54 11.86
CA THR A 604 -0.86 36.47 11.11
C THR A 604 -0.46 35.94 9.74
N THR A 605 -0.56 34.62 9.53
CA THR A 605 -0.11 33.96 8.31
C THR A 605 -1.13 32.93 7.84
N LEU A 606 -1.53 33.05 6.56
CA LEU A 606 -2.24 32.03 5.81
C LEU A 606 -1.42 31.70 4.57
N ASP A 607 -0.72 30.58 4.58
CA ASP A 607 0.12 30.12 3.48
C ASP A 607 -0.57 28.96 2.75
N MET A 608 -1.06 29.24 1.55
CA MET A 608 -1.66 28.26 0.64
C MET A 608 -0.77 27.96 -0.57
N SER A 609 0.50 28.38 -0.54
CA SER A 609 1.45 28.17 -1.65
C SER A 609 1.65 26.69 -2.02
N GLY A 610 1.33 25.76 -1.11
CA GLY A 610 1.33 24.32 -1.34
C GLY A 610 0.09 23.77 -2.06
N MET A 611 -0.94 24.59 -2.29
CA MET A 611 -2.14 24.20 -3.03
C MET A 611 -1.86 24.21 -4.53
N THR A 612 -2.22 23.13 -5.21
CA THR A 612 -2.10 23.01 -6.67
C THR A 612 -3.45 23.07 -7.38
N TYR A 613 -4.52 23.21 -6.63
CA TYR A 613 -5.89 23.31 -7.09
C TYR A 613 -6.60 24.54 -6.48
N ASP A 614 -7.79 24.85 -6.95
CA ASP A 614 -8.52 26.07 -6.61
C ASP A 614 -8.83 26.15 -5.11
N THR A 615 -8.71 27.33 -4.51
CA THR A 615 -9.11 27.55 -3.12
C THR A 615 -10.22 28.59 -3.02
N THR A 616 -11.06 28.45 -1.99
CA THR A 616 -12.00 29.50 -1.61
C THR A 616 -11.88 29.71 -0.11
N SER A 617 -11.29 30.82 0.32
CA SER A 617 -11.00 31.10 1.70
C SER A 617 -11.73 32.35 2.18
N THR A 618 -12.38 32.26 3.37
CA THR A 618 -13.00 33.41 4.02
C THR A 618 -12.25 33.73 5.30
N LEU A 619 -11.84 34.97 5.47
CA LEU A 619 -11.15 35.49 6.65
C LEU A 619 -12.01 36.49 7.41
N ALA A 620 -12.41 36.16 8.62
CA ALA A 620 -13.11 37.07 9.53
C ALA A 620 -12.16 37.84 10.47
N THR A 621 -10.84 37.68 10.29
CA THR A 621 -9.81 38.38 11.08
C THR A 621 -8.92 39.22 10.15
N GLY A 622 -8.30 40.27 10.66
CA GLY A 622 -7.47 41.20 9.90
C GLY A 622 -5.98 41.13 10.29
N ALA A 623 -5.14 41.81 9.55
CA ALA A 623 -3.68 41.84 9.66
C ALA A 623 -3.00 40.52 9.35
N VAL A 624 -3.43 39.84 8.28
CA VAL A 624 -2.93 38.54 7.83
C VAL A 624 -2.09 38.66 6.58
N ALA A 625 -0.93 38.02 6.56
CA ALA A 625 -0.15 37.77 5.36
C ALA A 625 -0.67 36.50 4.67
N VAL A 626 -1.22 36.62 3.48
CA VAL A 626 -1.78 35.52 2.69
C VAL A 626 -0.88 35.26 1.49
N THR A 627 -0.54 33.98 1.30
CA THR A 627 0.09 33.49 0.06
C THR A 627 -0.85 32.49 -0.59
N LEU A 628 -1.33 32.79 -1.79
CA LEU A 628 -2.21 31.90 -2.56
C LEU A 628 -1.40 30.78 -3.24
N GLY A 629 -2.11 29.76 -3.73
CA GLY A 629 -1.55 28.62 -4.42
C GLY A 629 -1.28 28.86 -5.91
N SER A 630 -1.35 27.77 -6.68
CA SER A 630 -1.30 27.84 -8.15
C SER A 630 -2.67 27.54 -8.79
N GLY A 631 -3.73 27.50 -8.02
CA GLY A 631 -5.12 27.34 -8.45
C GLY A 631 -5.72 28.60 -9.01
N ASN A 632 -7.04 28.63 -9.14
CA ASN A 632 -7.82 29.85 -9.32
C ASN A 632 -8.48 30.14 -7.97
N ASP A 633 -7.93 31.10 -7.28
CA ASP A 633 -8.18 31.27 -5.86
C ASP A 633 -9.18 32.41 -5.59
N ILE A 634 -10.08 32.19 -4.64
CA ILE A 634 -11.02 33.20 -4.15
C ILE A 634 -10.74 33.46 -2.69
N LEU A 635 -10.34 34.67 -2.36
CA LEU A 635 -10.08 35.10 -1.00
C LEU A 635 -11.12 36.16 -0.58
N ASN A 636 -11.97 35.80 0.38
CA ASN A 636 -13.03 36.70 0.88
C ASN A 636 -12.64 37.25 2.26
N PHE A 637 -12.44 38.53 2.35
CA PHE A 637 -12.16 39.22 3.62
C PHE A 637 -13.43 39.65 4.36
N GLY A 638 -14.62 39.58 3.73
CA GLY A 638 -15.79 40.18 4.34
C GLY A 638 -15.55 41.64 4.69
N THR A 639 -15.64 42.00 5.98
CA THR A 639 -15.33 43.35 6.49
C THR A 639 -13.93 43.49 7.09
N SER A 640 -13.08 42.44 6.98
CA SER A 640 -11.80 42.35 7.70
C SER A 640 -10.61 42.96 6.93
N LEU A 641 -10.75 43.25 5.64
CA LEU A 641 -9.63 43.78 4.82
C LEU A 641 -9.12 45.09 5.38
N THR A 642 -7.83 45.15 5.65
CA THR A 642 -7.12 46.35 6.14
C THR A 642 -5.83 46.57 5.37
N ASN A 643 -5.15 47.69 5.64
CA ASN A 643 -3.83 47.99 5.07
C ASN A 643 -2.69 47.19 5.75
N ALA A 644 -2.97 46.45 6.80
CA ALA A 644 -2.02 45.54 7.45
C ALA A 644 -2.00 44.16 6.80
N ASP A 645 -2.98 43.85 5.97
CA ASP A 645 -3.02 42.63 5.20
C ASP A 645 -2.08 42.70 4.00
N SER A 646 -1.53 41.51 3.66
CA SER A 646 -0.81 41.39 2.40
C SER A 646 -1.26 40.10 1.70
N VAL A 647 -1.41 40.18 0.38
CA VAL A 647 -1.76 39.01 -0.45
C VAL A 647 -0.74 38.89 -1.56
N THR A 648 -0.20 37.69 -1.69
CA THR A 648 0.70 37.31 -2.79
C THR A 648 0.15 36.05 -3.45
N ASP A 649 -0.01 36.13 -4.78
CA ASP A 649 -0.43 34.97 -5.57
C ASP A 649 0.77 34.13 -6.02
N GLY A 650 0.59 32.80 -6.08
CA GLY A 650 1.55 31.82 -6.58
C GLY A 650 1.47 31.54 -8.09
N GLY A 651 0.47 32.08 -8.76
CA GLY A 651 0.23 31.96 -10.21
C GLY A 651 -0.91 31.01 -10.59
N ASN A 652 -1.60 31.28 -11.64
CA ASN A 652 -2.82 30.63 -12.08
C ASN A 652 -2.55 29.25 -12.74
N ARG A 653 -3.39 28.27 -12.47
CA ARG A 653 -3.35 26.96 -13.13
C ARG A 653 -3.69 27.02 -14.62
N THR A 654 -4.57 27.91 -15.02
CA THR A 654 -4.97 28.13 -16.41
C THR A 654 -4.96 29.63 -16.76
N ALA A 655 -4.52 29.98 -17.95
CA ALA A 655 -4.47 31.38 -18.40
C ALA A 655 -5.85 32.05 -18.63
N THR A 656 -6.96 31.33 -18.39
CA THR A 656 -8.31 31.80 -18.70
C THR A 656 -9.16 32.06 -17.44
N THR A 657 -8.67 31.75 -16.29
CA THR A 657 -9.35 31.96 -15.01
C THR A 657 -8.45 32.80 -14.11
N ALA A 658 -9.02 33.69 -13.36
CA ALA A 658 -8.32 34.73 -12.64
C ALA A 658 -8.58 34.63 -11.15
N ASP A 659 -7.54 34.91 -10.37
CA ASP A 659 -7.65 34.98 -8.91
C ASP A 659 -8.47 36.19 -8.49
N ARG A 660 -9.13 36.05 -7.35
CA ARG A 660 -10.09 37.06 -6.90
C ARG A 660 -9.97 37.31 -5.40
N ILE A 661 -9.92 38.58 -5.05
CA ILE A 661 -10.17 39.03 -3.68
C ILE A 661 -11.56 39.63 -3.61
N THR A 662 -12.34 39.31 -2.57
CA THR A 662 -13.61 39.96 -2.29
C THR A 662 -13.61 40.62 -0.92
N ALA A 663 -14.13 41.83 -0.81
CA ALA A 663 -14.20 42.57 0.47
C ALA A 663 -15.37 43.56 0.52
N THR A 664 -15.93 43.73 1.71
CA THR A 664 -16.83 44.81 2.05
C THR A 664 -16.04 45.87 2.79
N ILE A 665 -16.12 47.09 2.32
CA ILE A 665 -15.44 48.25 2.92
C ILE A 665 -16.38 48.98 3.86
N ALA A 666 -16.19 48.88 5.15
CA ALA A 666 -16.97 49.53 6.18
C ALA A 666 -16.16 50.68 6.83
N GLY A 667 -16.09 51.84 6.13
CA GLY A 667 -15.41 52.98 6.71
C GLY A 667 -13.90 52.75 6.91
N LEU A 668 -13.18 52.40 5.88
CA LEU A 668 -11.73 52.38 5.91
C LEU A 668 -11.19 53.83 6.05
N SER A 669 -11.54 54.50 7.14
CA SER A 669 -10.99 55.78 7.55
C SER A 669 -9.53 55.66 8.03
N THR A 670 -9.06 54.46 8.24
CA THR A 670 -7.68 54.15 8.62
C THR A 670 -6.70 54.13 7.43
N VAL A 671 -7.17 54.20 6.22
CA VAL A 671 -6.34 54.46 5.03
C VAL A 671 -6.03 55.95 4.88
N THR A 672 -6.30 56.77 5.89
CA THR A 672 -5.85 58.17 5.92
C THR A 672 -4.35 58.23 6.05
N GLY A 673 -3.70 58.29 4.91
CA GLY A 673 -2.39 58.85 4.73
C GLY A 673 -1.22 57.88 4.89
N THR A 674 -1.09 56.77 4.23
CA THR A 674 0.07 55.94 3.86
C THR A 674 -0.25 54.40 3.84
N GLY A 675 -1.49 54.02 4.04
CA GLY A 675 -1.85 52.62 4.02
C GLY A 675 -2.21 52.15 2.60
N ASN A 676 -1.28 51.47 1.96
CA ASN A 676 -1.54 50.84 0.66
C ASN A 676 -2.09 49.44 0.91
N LEU A 677 -3.02 48.99 0.10
CA LEU A 677 -3.33 47.56 0.01
C LEU A 677 -2.15 46.86 -0.63
N ASN A 678 -1.57 45.88 0.05
CA ASN A 678 -0.43 45.11 -0.45
C ASN A 678 -0.93 43.86 -1.15
N ILE A 679 -1.19 43.94 -2.46
CA ILE A 679 -1.72 42.82 -3.25
C ILE A 679 -0.83 42.59 -4.46
N SER A 680 -0.36 41.39 -4.66
CA SER A 680 0.51 41.02 -5.77
C SER A 680 0.04 39.78 -6.47
N GLY A 681 -0.12 39.83 -7.79
CA GLY A 681 -0.45 38.70 -8.65
C GLY A 681 -1.93 38.42 -8.84
N VAL A 682 -2.81 38.94 -8.00
CA VAL A 682 -4.27 38.71 -8.06
C VAL A 682 -4.89 39.61 -9.13
N GLU A 683 -5.64 39.05 -10.08
CA GLU A 683 -6.18 39.75 -11.23
C GLU A 683 -7.42 40.59 -10.90
N ASN A 684 -8.30 40.10 -10.02
CA ASN A 684 -9.55 40.78 -9.70
C ASN A 684 -9.65 41.13 -8.22
N ILE A 685 -9.92 42.39 -7.95
CA ILE A 685 -10.18 42.89 -6.61
C ILE A 685 -11.60 43.44 -6.59
N ASP A 686 -12.51 42.67 -5.93
CA ASP A 686 -13.93 42.99 -5.89
C ASP A 686 -14.31 43.62 -4.53
N ILE A 687 -14.63 44.87 -4.54
CA ILE A 687 -15.22 45.59 -3.42
C ILE A 687 -16.74 45.40 -3.52
N THR A 688 -17.27 44.39 -2.86
CA THR A 688 -18.68 43.99 -2.99
C THR A 688 -19.63 45.04 -2.48
N THR A 689 -19.26 45.75 -1.40
CA THR A 689 -20.09 46.81 -0.82
C THR A 689 -19.22 47.87 -0.16
N VAL A 690 -19.62 49.15 -0.30
CA VAL A 690 -19.04 50.29 0.40
C VAL A 690 -20.09 50.84 1.37
N THR A 691 -19.91 50.60 2.68
CA THR A 691 -20.93 51.02 3.68
C THR A 691 -20.63 52.33 4.36
N ALA A 692 -19.42 52.89 4.21
CA ALA A 692 -19.02 54.21 4.68
C ALA A 692 -17.97 54.83 3.79
N ALA A 693 -17.90 56.17 3.74
CA ALA A 693 -16.95 56.92 2.93
C ALA A 693 -15.51 56.44 3.17
N SER A 694 -14.84 55.96 2.12
CA SER A 694 -13.57 55.24 2.18
C SER A 694 -12.57 55.69 1.15
N SER A 695 -11.30 55.53 1.41
CA SER A 695 -10.20 55.78 0.47
C SER A 695 -9.21 54.62 0.52
N ILE A 696 -8.92 54.06 -0.64
CA ILE A 696 -7.91 53.01 -0.83
C ILE A 696 -6.81 53.52 -1.77
N SER A 697 -5.58 53.08 -1.57
CA SER A 697 -4.47 53.31 -2.50
C SER A 697 -4.09 52.05 -3.22
N ALA A 698 -4.01 52.09 -4.52
CA ALA A 698 -3.57 51.00 -5.39
C ALA A 698 -2.05 51.02 -5.66
N ALA A 699 -1.27 51.82 -4.93
CA ALA A 699 0.17 51.99 -5.17
C ALA A 699 0.99 50.69 -5.00
N SER A 700 0.53 49.79 -4.17
CA SER A 700 1.15 48.48 -3.93
C SER A 700 0.34 47.30 -4.48
N ILE A 701 -0.56 47.54 -5.40
CA ILE A 701 -1.29 46.55 -6.16
C ILE A 701 -0.54 46.28 -7.46
N THR A 702 -0.13 45.01 -7.64
CA THR A 702 0.59 44.58 -8.85
C THR A 702 -0.05 43.32 -9.44
N GLY A 703 -0.10 43.22 -10.76
CA GLY A 703 -0.72 42.08 -11.46
C GLY A 703 -2.22 42.16 -11.62
N ALA A 704 -2.91 43.06 -10.94
CA ALA A 704 -4.35 43.22 -11.08
C ALA A 704 -4.72 43.75 -12.46
N THR A 705 -5.80 43.23 -13.03
CA THR A 705 -6.41 43.67 -14.29
C THR A 705 -7.66 44.53 -14.04
N ALA A 706 -8.32 44.31 -12.91
CA ALA A 706 -9.51 45.07 -12.53
C ALA A 706 -9.62 45.30 -11.00
N ILE A 707 -10.13 46.48 -10.64
CA ILE A 707 -10.74 46.73 -9.32
C ILE A 707 -12.23 47.01 -9.58
N ASN A 708 -13.09 46.11 -9.05
CA ASN A 708 -14.52 46.20 -9.25
C ASN A 708 -15.22 46.68 -7.98
N VAL A 709 -16.22 47.54 -8.13
CA VAL A 709 -17.03 48.05 -7.04
C VAL A 709 -18.50 47.68 -7.29
N GLY A 710 -19.10 46.89 -6.40
CA GLY A 710 -20.47 46.37 -6.56
C GLY A 710 -21.52 47.38 -6.09
N SER A 711 -21.68 47.60 -4.78
CA SER A 711 -22.72 48.52 -4.29
C SER A 711 -22.18 49.58 -3.31
N SER A 712 -22.81 50.71 -3.21
CA SER A 712 -22.32 51.82 -2.38
C SER A 712 -23.40 52.58 -1.61
N ASN A 713 -24.58 52.30 -1.48
CA ASN A 713 -25.57 53.03 -0.65
C ASN A 713 -25.36 54.55 -0.58
N ALA A 714 -25.16 55.23 -1.67
CA ALA A 714 -24.86 56.67 -1.79
C ALA A 714 -23.59 57.16 -1.06
N VAL A 715 -22.60 56.29 -0.86
CA VAL A 715 -21.39 56.59 -0.11
C VAL A 715 -20.19 56.80 -1.08
N ALA A 716 -19.29 57.73 -0.73
CA ALA A 716 -18.15 58.06 -1.55
C ALA A 716 -16.99 57.04 -1.38
N LEU A 717 -16.45 56.51 -2.47
CA LEU A 717 -15.20 55.76 -2.54
C LEU A 717 -14.14 56.53 -3.32
N THR A 718 -12.94 56.59 -2.77
CA THR A 718 -11.78 57.14 -3.50
C THR A 718 -10.76 56.02 -3.74
N ILE A 719 -10.37 55.80 -5.00
CA ILE A 719 -9.30 54.91 -5.40
C ILE A 719 -8.12 55.76 -5.91
N LYS A 720 -7.02 55.75 -5.16
CA LYS A 720 -5.83 56.52 -5.46
C LYS A 720 -4.71 55.67 -6.05
N ASP A 721 -3.78 56.33 -6.70
CA ASP A 721 -2.54 55.77 -7.19
C ASP A 721 -2.78 54.57 -8.11
N VAL A 722 -3.81 54.63 -8.94
CA VAL A 722 -4.20 53.56 -9.90
C VAL A 722 -3.11 53.40 -10.96
N PRO A 723 -2.57 52.20 -11.17
CA PRO A 723 -1.63 51.93 -12.24
C PRO A 723 -2.27 52.14 -13.62
N ALA A 724 -1.49 52.60 -14.58
CA ALA A 724 -1.96 52.73 -15.97
C ALA A 724 -2.40 51.35 -16.53
N GLY A 725 -3.57 51.31 -17.18
CA GLY A 725 -4.12 50.10 -17.80
C GLY A 725 -4.99 49.26 -16.91
N LEU A 726 -5.12 49.60 -15.62
CA LEU A 726 -6.05 48.92 -14.71
C LEU A 726 -7.49 49.34 -15.02
N THR A 727 -8.41 48.40 -15.11
CA THR A 727 -9.83 48.65 -15.30
C THR A 727 -10.53 48.91 -13.97
N ILE A 728 -11.40 49.86 -13.88
CA ILE A 728 -12.26 50.13 -12.73
C ILE A 728 -13.69 49.70 -13.08
N GLY A 729 -14.18 48.65 -12.48
CA GLY A 729 -15.56 48.18 -12.61
C GLY A 729 -16.48 48.96 -11.66
N VAL A 730 -17.68 49.31 -12.11
CA VAL A 730 -18.69 49.98 -11.31
C VAL A 730 -20.02 49.25 -11.50
N GLY A 731 -20.64 48.81 -10.42
CA GLY A 731 -21.73 47.84 -10.49
C GLY A 731 -21.29 46.51 -11.11
N ASN A 732 -20.07 46.08 -10.84
CA ASN A 732 -19.43 44.95 -11.52
C ASN A 732 -18.57 44.09 -10.56
N ALA A 733 -19.04 43.87 -9.33
CA ALA A 733 -18.35 42.97 -8.42
C ALA A 733 -19.08 41.62 -8.36
N ALA A 734 -18.46 40.56 -8.86
CA ALA A 734 -19.09 39.24 -9.08
C ALA A 734 -19.70 38.58 -7.85
N ALA A 735 -19.47 39.09 -6.64
CA ALA A 735 -20.03 38.57 -5.40
C ALA A 735 -20.98 39.57 -4.69
N ALA A 736 -21.38 40.64 -5.36
CA ALA A 736 -22.33 41.61 -4.79
C ALA A 736 -23.75 41.04 -4.75
N ALA A 737 -24.46 41.25 -3.64
CA ALA A 737 -25.83 40.78 -3.50
C ALA A 737 -26.83 41.60 -4.33
N SER A 738 -26.42 42.80 -4.77
CA SER A 738 -27.08 43.67 -5.72
C SER A 738 -26.05 44.64 -6.27
N ASP A 739 -26.03 44.86 -7.57
CA ASP A 739 -25.07 45.72 -8.26
C ASP A 739 -25.58 47.17 -8.36
N LEU A 740 -26.13 47.67 -7.25
CA LEU A 740 -26.62 49.02 -7.11
C LEU A 740 -25.50 49.95 -6.66
N TYR A 741 -24.83 50.62 -7.57
CA TYR A 741 -23.85 51.65 -7.22
C TYR A 741 -24.43 53.07 -7.42
N ASP A 742 -24.76 53.73 -6.29
CA ASP A 742 -25.35 55.06 -6.30
C ASP A 742 -24.47 56.17 -5.66
N GLY A 743 -23.18 55.88 -5.52
CA GLY A 743 -22.20 56.70 -4.82
C GLY A 743 -21.30 57.55 -5.71
N THR A 744 -20.45 58.37 -5.06
CA THR A 744 -19.40 59.11 -5.73
C THR A 744 -18.12 58.28 -5.77
N LEU A 745 -17.65 57.89 -6.96
CA LEU A 745 -16.39 57.23 -7.19
C LEU A 745 -15.34 58.21 -7.69
N THR A 746 -14.29 58.42 -6.88
CA THR A 746 -13.16 59.29 -7.27
C THR A 746 -11.96 58.38 -7.58
N VAL A 747 -11.38 58.55 -8.78
CA VAL A 747 -10.22 57.79 -9.24
C VAL A 747 -9.08 58.75 -9.62
N SER A 748 -7.84 58.46 -9.10
CA SER A 748 -6.63 59.16 -9.50
C SER A 748 -5.53 58.16 -9.89
N LEU A 749 -4.77 58.53 -10.92
CA LEU A 749 -3.64 57.71 -11.40
C LEU A 749 -2.41 57.83 -10.48
N ALA A 750 -1.55 56.83 -10.52
CA ALA A 750 -0.25 56.81 -9.81
C ALA A 750 0.76 57.79 -10.44
N ASP A 751 0.71 57.97 -11.75
CA ASP A 751 1.51 58.97 -12.52
C ASP A 751 0.59 59.75 -13.47
N GLU A 752 0.51 61.01 -13.26
CA GLU A 752 -0.32 61.94 -14.01
C GLU A 752 0.54 62.92 -14.86
N THR A 753 1.82 62.55 -15.06
CA THR A 753 2.77 63.45 -15.77
C THR A 753 2.97 63.14 -17.25
N GLY A 754 2.32 62.07 -17.74
CA GLY A 754 2.41 61.58 -19.09
C GLY A 754 1.60 62.40 -20.10
N THR A 755 1.48 61.89 -21.30
CA THR A 755 0.65 62.46 -22.41
C THR A 755 -0.33 61.42 -22.98
N ALA A 756 -0.44 60.28 -22.30
CA ALA A 756 -1.31 59.17 -22.67
C ALA A 756 -1.92 58.49 -21.44
N ASP A 757 -2.24 59.27 -20.41
CA ASP A 757 -2.76 58.77 -19.15
C ASP A 757 -4.25 58.48 -19.30
N ASN A 758 -4.60 57.17 -19.20
CA ASN A 758 -5.93 56.67 -19.50
C ASN A 758 -6.54 56.01 -18.29
N ILE A 759 -7.81 56.29 -18.00
CA ILE A 759 -8.63 55.53 -17.04
C ILE A 759 -9.73 54.80 -17.82
N THR A 760 -9.92 53.54 -17.55
CA THR A 760 -11.01 52.73 -18.12
C THR A 760 -12.00 52.34 -17.03
N PHE A 761 -13.26 52.73 -17.25
CA PHE A 761 -14.39 52.27 -16.44
C PHE A 761 -15.19 51.23 -17.21
N LEU A 762 -15.58 50.17 -16.50
CA LEU A 762 -16.51 49.16 -16.97
C LEU A 762 -17.77 49.25 -16.12
N LEU A 763 -18.92 49.54 -16.74
CA LEU A 763 -20.19 49.71 -16.03
C LEU A 763 -21.03 48.44 -16.16
N GLY A 764 -21.57 47.97 -15.03
CA GLY A 764 -22.39 46.76 -14.96
C GLY A 764 -21.65 45.46 -15.28
N ASP A 765 -22.26 44.36 -15.02
CA ASP A 765 -21.78 43.05 -15.44
C ASP A 765 -22.68 42.43 -16.51
N THR A 766 -22.81 41.13 -16.59
CA THR A 766 -23.71 40.38 -17.47
C THR A 766 -24.98 39.90 -16.73
N GLY A 767 -25.22 40.38 -15.49
CA GLY A 767 -26.40 40.10 -14.68
C GLY A 767 -27.63 40.88 -15.12
N ALA A 768 -28.80 40.49 -14.65
CA ALA A 768 -30.07 41.04 -15.13
C ALA A 768 -30.65 42.23 -14.31
N ASP A 769 -29.92 42.72 -13.31
CA ASP A 769 -30.42 43.71 -12.34
C ASP A 769 -29.39 44.82 -12.01
N ASP A 770 -28.56 45.29 -12.97
CA ASP A 770 -27.53 46.27 -12.75
C ASP A 770 -28.14 47.67 -12.76
N ASP A 771 -28.08 48.42 -11.64
CA ASP A 771 -28.45 49.81 -11.57
C ASP A 771 -27.23 50.65 -11.13
N VAL A 772 -26.68 51.43 -12.04
CA VAL A 772 -25.48 52.23 -11.80
C VAL A 772 -25.82 53.73 -11.89
N ASP A 773 -26.15 54.32 -10.74
CA ASP A 773 -26.35 55.76 -10.60
C ASP A 773 -25.11 56.42 -10.00
N ALA A 774 -23.99 56.35 -10.71
CA ALA A 774 -22.70 56.75 -10.16
C ALA A 774 -22.30 58.18 -10.59
N LYS A 775 -21.68 58.89 -9.62
CA LYS A 775 -20.94 60.12 -9.95
C LYS A 775 -19.44 59.77 -10.08
N LEU A 776 -18.89 59.86 -11.29
CA LEU A 776 -17.49 59.67 -11.55
C LEU A 776 -16.68 60.95 -11.40
N VAL A 777 -15.58 60.87 -10.67
CA VAL A 777 -14.67 62.03 -10.46
C VAL A 777 -13.26 61.57 -10.87
N THR A 778 -12.61 62.33 -11.76
CA THR A 778 -11.22 62.12 -12.14
C THR A 778 -10.36 63.34 -11.89
N ASN A 779 -9.06 63.16 -11.82
CA ASN A 779 -8.11 64.26 -11.65
C ASN A 779 -7.96 65.07 -12.94
N ALA A 780 -7.45 66.28 -12.80
CA ALA A 780 -7.37 67.27 -13.92
C ALA A 780 -6.32 66.92 -14.97
N ALA A 781 -5.49 65.95 -14.80
CA ALA A 781 -4.35 65.60 -15.64
C ALA A 781 -4.55 64.28 -16.46
N VAL A 782 -5.73 63.75 -16.54
CA VAL A 782 -6.03 62.56 -17.34
C VAL A 782 -6.35 62.97 -18.82
N GLU A 783 -5.64 62.31 -19.76
CA GLU A 783 -5.87 62.62 -21.17
C GLU A 783 -7.10 61.96 -21.75
N GLN A 784 -7.35 60.72 -21.33
CA GLN A 784 -8.51 59.96 -21.81
C GLN A 784 -9.21 59.19 -20.70
N VAL A 785 -10.53 59.32 -20.67
CA VAL A 785 -11.40 58.46 -19.93
C VAL A 785 -12.20 57.60 -20.91
N THR A 786 -12.13 56.31 -20.77
CA THR A 786 -12.93 55.36 -21.55
C THR A 786 -13.98 54.72 -20.62
N ILE A 787 -15.23 54.84 -20.97
CA ILE A 787 -16.37 54.24 -20.32
C ILE A 787 -16.91 53.17 -21.24
N THR A 788 -16.95 51.90 -20.77
CA THR A 788 -17.57 50.81 -21.51
C THR A 788 -18.73 50.28 -20.69
N ALA A 789 -19.93 50.35 -21.26
CA ALA A 789 -21.15 49.85 -20.64
C ALA A 789 -21.37 48.36 -21.04
N SER A 790 -21.78 47.52 -20.11
CA SER A 790 -22.22 46.14 -20.40
C SER A 790 -23.53 46.17 -21.21
N SER A 791 -24.00 45.03 -21.68
CA SER A 791 -25.21 44.93 -22.51
C SER A 791 -26.53 44.99 -21.72
N ASP A 792 -26.45 44.99 -20.37
CA ASP A 792 -27.65 44.97 -19.52
C ASP A 792 -27.49 45.95 -18.34
N LEU A 793 -27.86 47.22 -18.57
CA LEU A 793 -27.80 48.29 -17.59
C LEU A 793 -29.21 48.79 -17.23
N VAL A 794 -30.21 47.93 -17.32
CA VAL A 794 -31.60 48.28 -17.01
C VAL A 794 -32.04 47.49 -15.79
N ASP A 795 -32.43 48.19 -14.72
CA ASP A 795 -32.92 47.52 -13.53
C ASP A 795 -34.23 46.75 -13.80
N ALA A 796 -34.61 45.86 -12.85
CA ALA A 796 -35.84 45.09 -12.94
C ALA A 796 -37.13 45.96 -13.01
N ALA A 797 -37.05 47.26 -12.69
CA ALA A 797 -38.14 48.22 -12.82
C ALA A 797 -38.13 48.94 -14.15
N GLY A 798 -37.11 48.73 -15.00
CA GLY A 798 -36.96 49.35 -16.32
C GLY A 798 -36.30 50.75 -16.27
N ASN A 799 -35.59 51.10 -15.18
CA ASN A 799 -34.81 52.33 -15.10
C ASN A 799 -33.45 52.13 -15.79
N ASN A 800 -32.98 53.22 -16.44
CA ASN A 800 -31.68 53.19 -17.10
C ASN A 800 -30.60 53.61 -16.11
N ALA A 801 -29.36 53.17 -16.29
CA ALA A 801 -28.21 53.64 -15.52
C ALA A 801 -27.99 55.16 -15.76
N GLU A 802 -27.84 55.95 -14.70
CA GLU A 802 -27.51 57.38 -14.74
C GLU A 802 -26.04 57.59 -14.31
N LEU A 803 -25.23 58.14 -15.19
CA LEU A 803 -23.83 58.39 -14.92
C LEU A 803 -23.53 59.89 -14.96
N ASP A 804 -23.31 60.53 -13.80
CA ASP A 804 -22.82 61.90 -13.70
C ASP A 804 -21.31 61.95 -13.98
N VAL A 805 -20.95 62.41 -15.17
CA VAL A 805 -19.57 62.62 -15.58
C VAL A 805 -19.18 64.10 -15.54
N SER A 806 -20.03 64.96 -14.99
CA SER A 806 -19.82 66.44 -14.94
C SER A 806 -18.51 66.82 -14.24
N THR A 807 -17.96 65.95 -13.43
CA THR A 807 -16.70 66.13 -12.71
C THR A 807 -15.54 65.33 -13.28
N VAL A 808 -15.75 64.66 -14.43
CA VAL A 808 -14.66 63.99 -15.17
C VAL A 808 -13.84 65.05 -15.91
N LYS A 809 -12.56 65.12 -15.58
CA LYS A 809 -11.63 66.09 -16.12
C LYS A 809 -10.63 65.39 -17.01
N ALA A 810 -11.07 65.02 -18.21
CA ALA A 810 -10.24 64.44 -19.24
C ALA A 810 -10.23 65.26 -20.49
N ALA A 811 -9.16 65.24 -21.28
CA ALA A 811 -9.08 65.82 -22.56
C ALA A 811 -9.99 65.14 -23.61
N THR A 812 -10.19 63.83 -23.42
CA THR A 812 -11.01 62.98 -24.28
C THR A 812 -11.88 62.08 -23.43
N LEU A 813 -13.20 62.01 -23.64
CA LEU A 813 -14.14 61.09 -23.13
C LEU A 813 -14.62 60.17 -24.25
N VAL A 814 -14.39 58.85 -24.09
CA VAL A 814 -14.85 57.83 -25.03
C VAL A 814 -15.92 57.01 -24.31
N VAL A 815 -17.12 56.94 -24.87
CA VAL A 815 -18.20 56.11 -24.33
C VAL A 815 -18.50 55.03 -25.36
N ASN A 816 -18.31 53.78 -24.94
CA ASN A 816 -18.65 52.60 -25.73
C ASN A 816 -19.78 51.86 -24.99
N GLY A 817 -20.75 51.36 -25.71
CA GLY A 817 -21.75 50.53 -25.02
C GLY A 817 -22.96 50.22 -25.83
N GLY A 818 -23.68 49.21 -25.35
CA GLY A 818 -24.97 48.80 -25.86
C GLY A 818 -26.10 49.67 -25.37
N ASP A 819 -27.11 49.15 -24.78
CA ASP A 819 -28.38 49.79 -24.50
C ASP A 819 -28.39 50.58 -23.17
N ALA A 820 -29.10 51.74 -23.18
CA ALA A 820 -29.67 52.38 -22.01
C ALA A 820 -28.72 53.03 -20.95
N LEU A 821 -27.58 53.62 -21.40
CA LEU A 821 -26.77 54.47 -20.53
C LEU A 821 -27.20 55.94 -20.71
N TYR A 822 -27.60 56.61 -19.63
CA TYR A 822 -27.82 58.03 -19.58
C TYR A 822 -26.61 58.75 -18.99
N VAL A 823 -26.02 59.69 -19.72
CA VAL A 823 -24.79 60.37 -19.29
C VAL A 823 -25.11 61.85 -19.10
N GLU A 824 -24.97 62.39 -17.85
CA GLU A 824 -25.15 63.81 -17.52
C GLU A 824 -23.81 64.60 -17.46
#